data_e0d12e5023ce28f54175132400cf690e
#
_entry.id   e0d12e5023ce28f54175132400cf690e
#
_cell.length_a   1.000
_cell.length_b   1.000
_cell.length_c   1.000
_cell.angle_alpha   90.00
_cell.angle_beta   90.00
_cell.angle_gamma   90.00
#
_symmetry.space_group_name_H-M   'P 1'
#
loop_
_entity.id
_entity.type
_entity.pdbx_description
1 polymer ?
#
loop_
_entity_poly.entity_id
_entity_poly.type
_entity_poly.pdbx_seq_one_letter_code
_entity_poly.pdbx_strand_id
1 'polypeptide(L)'
;MCERLVDPEKHSFGAGVTREGKWLWSARGVWLGAMAFALSLAGTELLRHESWRIWAVLLLVGASILAVLAWGDTQWPPAFQLDPTAGPAHAQLCVGKKRLFVTMLAGAVLLSALSHLAFLAAPRDTFGVAGCLWVAAIGLIIAAAALQRHAESPLNYDTAGRALAWSRLEVVVVVLLVVLALVLRVWNLRDVPFNIYPDEVMTGLVTERAYISGPTPAPSVFSTLWSDIELPALWFAIIAGALKLGGIGLATVRFPAALFGAATVLPFYGLVRSVRGRAAAIAGTSVMAFSAANVHYSRMALNNITTPFFWTICFFFIVRGLRTRRPADWTIAGLAAGVSEHFYYGTRLLPFILAGFVIYLFVAHWSEARRYITQMGWLVLGYLVGFGPLLSYFVTHAGSYYGRGASLMTWNRIPTNWEDLQQIWNTLWPIMSENLLGISTRSSQDIMYYAPLLLVAEAALLVLGVALLVWRWRHPAAFLLLLSGLGVLLVGGTLVLYPNSSPPMLAHWTPAFPFVYAAIGLPVGAWVSSARRSLPGRWKWMTPALVALGLMTLAYTNIHFYFYKYYANPESLRNERYKAAQTLYEVQTIQSRYMASLGPGYEVISAGRSPYPYDADITRYLVSGQQYLTIGDPQELFTFQAVNEKGLAFLFFPGNEQYLDVVRERYPGGKAGEVRNPRGQHVFYSYLVKP
;
A
#
# COMPACT_ATOMS: atom_id res chain seq x y z
N MET A 1 -41.64 12.50 57.52
CA MET A 1 -43.00 13.07 57.27
C MET A 1 -42.92 13.75 55.91
N CYS A 2 -43.74 13.24 55.01
CA CYS A 2 -44.08 13.62 53.64
C CYS A 2 -43.08 13.28 52.53
N GLU A 3 -43.22 12.03 52.12
CA GLU A 3 -43.07 11.61 50.72
C GLU A 3 -44.06 12.36 49.82
N ARG A 4 -43.59 12.83 48.65
CA ARG A 4 -44.47 12.99 47.49
C ARG A 4 -43.84 12.26 46.32
N LEU A 5 -44.43 11.13 46.00
CA LEU A 5 -44.33 10.41 44.73
C LEU A 5 -44.72 11.36 43.60
N VAL A 6 -43.81 11.60 42.65
CA VAL A 6 -44.13 12.18 41.34
C VAL A 6 -44.11 11.02 40.35
N ASP A 7 -45.32 10.71 39.88
CA ASP A 7 -45.64 9.70 38.87
C ASP A 7 -45.11 10.16 37.48
N PRO A 8 -44.28 9.37 36.76
CA PRO A 8 -43.77 9.73 35.43
C PRO A 8 -44.57 9.07 34.29
N GLU A 9 -45.88 8.94 34.45
CA GLU A 9 -46.74 8.54 33.34
C GLU A 9 -47.70 9.66 32.97
N LYS A 10 -47.37 10.44 31.93
CA LYS A 10 -48.29 11.03 30.94
C LYS A 10 -47.60 12.13 30.13
N HIS A 11 -46.88 11.74 29.09
CA HIS A 11 -46.84 12.45 27.81
C HIS A 11 -46.31 11.50 26.73
N SER A 12 -47.13 10.49 26.41
CA SER A 12 -47.01 9.73 25.17
C SER A 12 -47.90 10.37 24.11
N PHE A 13 -47.38 11.30 23.32
CA PHE A 13 -47.92 11.53 21.99
C PHE A 13 -47.53 10.33 21.11
N GLY A 14 -48.28 9.25 21.27
CA GLY A 14 -48.21 8.06 20.43
C GLY A 14 -48.98 8.28 19.15
N ALA A 15 -48.35 8.83 18.12
CA ALA A 15 -48.82 8.61 16.76
C ALA A 15 -48.68 7.11 16.47
N GLY A 16 -49.82 6.44 16.30
CA GLY A 16 -49.94 5.01 15.98
C GLY A 16 -49.30 4.67 14.64
N VAL A 17 -47.99 4.43 14.65
CA VAL A 17 -47.29 3.80 13.53
C VAL A 17 -47.63 2.33 13.60
N THR A 18 -48.49 1.85 12.70
CA THR A 18 -48.88 0.44 12.55
C THR A 18 -47.61 -0.45 12.45
N ARG A 19 -47.75 -1.71 12.87
CA ARG A 19 -46.67 -2.71 12.82
C ARG A 19 -46.05 -2.83 11.39
N GLU A 20 -46.84 -2.62 10.36
CA GLU A 20 -46.44 -2.58 8.94
C GLU A 20 -45.62 -1.35 8.61
N GLY A 21 -45.95 -0.16 9.14
CA GLY A 21 -45.15 1.05 8.97
C GLY A 21 -43.75 0.92 9.57
N LYS A 22 -43.61 0.29 10.74
CA LYS A 22 -42.29 0.00 11.36
C LYS A 22 -41.45 -0.96 10.51
N TRP A 23 -42.05 -1.93 9.84
CA TRP A 23 -41.35 -2.87 8.97
C TRP A 23 -40.85 -2.22 7.69
N LEU A 24 -41.68 -1.38 7.04
CA LEU A 24 -41.28 -0.62 5.85
C LEU A 24 -40.13 0.36 6.13
N TRP A 25 -40.16 1.06 7.26
CA TRP A 25 -39.09 1.96 7.67
C TRP A 25 -37.79 1.19 7.99
N SER A 26 -37.85 0.01 8.56
CA SER A 26 -36.68 -0.81 8.86
C SER A 26 -36.06 -1.44 7.57
N ALA A 27 -36.90 -1.77 6.59
CA ALA A 27 -36.45 -2.31 5.30
C ALA A 27 -35.85 -1.24 4.38
N ARG A 28 -36.11 0.04 4.62
CA ARG A 28 -35.60 1.17 3.81
C ARG A 28 -34.09 1.11 3.60
N GLY A 29 -33.32 0.86 4.67
CA GLY A 29 -31.85 0.79 4.58
C GLY A 29 -31.33 -0.35 3.72
N VAL A 30 -32.10 -1.45 3.58
CA VAL A 30 -31.74 -2.59 2.71
C VAL A 30 -32.00 -2.25 1.25
N TRP A 31 -33.22 -1.77 0.94
CA TRP A 31 -33.64 -1.51 -0.44
C TRP A 31 -32.95 -0.28 -1.06
N LEU A 32 -32.90 0.84 -0.33
CA LEU A 32 -32.19 2.03 -0.80
C LEU A 32 -30.69 1.76 -0.96
N GLY A 33 -30.11 0.94 -0.08
CA GLY A 33 -28.72 0.54 -0.18
C GLY A 33 -28.44 -0.36 -1.37
N ALA A 34 -29.33 -1.31 -1.68
CA ALA A 34 -29.24 -2.14 -2.89
C ALA A 34 -29.35 -1.28 -4.16
N MET A 35 -30.28 -0.33 -4.18
CA MET A 35 -30.45 0.64 -5.27
C MET A 35 -29.22 1.53 -5.43
N ALA A 36 -28.67 2.05 -4.32
CA ALA A 36 -27.43 2.84 -4.33
C ALA A 36 -26.28 2.05 -4.95
N PHE A 37 -26.12 0.78 -4.56
CA PHE A 37 -25.08 -0.07 -5.15
C PHE A 37 -25.31 -0.33 -6.63
N ALA A 38 -26.53 -0.64 -7.07
CA ALA A 38 -26.86 -0.85 -8.48
C ALA A 38 -26.57 0.39 -9.35
N LEU A 39 -26.99 1.59 -8.86
CA LEU A 39 -26.69 2.85 -9.55
C LEU A 39 -25.19 3.17 -9.56
N SER A 40 -24.49 2.90 -8.45
CA SER A 40 -23.05 3.09 -8.37
C SER A 40 -22.31 2.15 -9.34
N LEU A 41 -22.75 0.89 -9.44
CA LEU A 41 -22.20 -0.08 -10.38
C LEU A 41 -22.40 0.37 -11.83
N ALA A 42 -23.63 0.78 -12.18
CA ALA A 42 -23.95 1.30 -13.50
C ALA A 42 -23.15 2.57 -13.84
N GLY A 43 -23.09 3.52 -12.91
CA GLY A 43 -22.30 4.75 -13.08
C GLY A 43 -20.80 4.46 -13.26
N THR A 44 -20.25 3.55 -12.47
CA THR A 44 -18.83 3.17 -12.58
C THR A 44 -18.54 2.49 -13.93
N GLU A 45 -19.44 1.65 -14.44
CA GLU A 45 -19.29 1.04 -15.76
C GLU A 45 -19.39 2.07 -16.88
N LEU A 46 -20.35 2.99 -16.81
CA LEU A 46 -20.53 4.05 -17.81
C LEU A 46 -19.37 5.04 -17.87
N LEU A 47 -18.59 5.22 -16.79
CA LEU A 47 -17.38 6.06 -16.82
C LEU A 47 -16.34 5.59 -17.86
N ARG A 48 -16.37 4.34 -18.27
CA ARG A 48 -15.47 3.78 -19.30
C ARG A 48 -15.73 4.35 -20.69
N HIS A 49 -16.93 4.87 -20.93
CA HIS A 49 -17.35 5.43 -22.20
C HIS A 49 -17.34 6.95 -22.12
N GLU A 50 -16.52 7.61 -22.91
CA GLU A 50 -16.34 9.07 -22.85
C GLU A 50 -17.63 9.84 -23.08
N SER A 51 -18.46 9.40 -24.03
CA SER A 51 -19.76 10.00 -24.36
C SER A 51 -20.79 9.91 -23.22
N TRP A 52 -20.61 8.99 -22.28
CA TRP A 52 -21.55 8.75 -21.18
C TRP A 52 -21.07 9.27 -19.81
N ARG A 53 -19.89 9.91 -19.74
CA ARG A 53 -19.29 10.36 -18.47
C ARG A 53 -20.20 11.29 -17.65
N ILE A 54 -20.94 12.19 -18.30
CA ILE A 54 -21.88 13.09 -17.59
C ILE A 54 -22.97 12.27 -16.91
N TRP A 55 -23.57 11.32 -17.61
CA TRP A 55 -24.60 10.44 -17.06
C TRP A 55 -24.03 9.54 -15.96
N ALA A 56 -22.82 9.05 -16.14
CA ALA A 56 -22.11 8.28 -15.14
C ALA A 56 -21.95 9.08 -13.83
N VAL A 57 -21.49 10.33 -13.89
CA VAL A 57 -21.36 11.22 -12.74
C VAL A 57 -22.71 11.45 -12.06
N LEU A 58 -23.78 11.70 -12.81
CA LEU A 58 -25.12 11.87 -12.27
C LEU A 58 -25.60 10.62 -11.51
N LEU A 59 -25.37 9.42 -12.07
CA LEU A 59 -25.68 8.16 -11.40
C LEU A 59 -24.87 7.96 -10.12
N LEU A 60 -23.57 8.29 -10.13
CA LEU A 60 -22.72 8.18 -8.94
C LEU A 60 -23.13 9.17 -7.86
N VAL A 61 -23.52 10.39 -8.21
CA VAL A 61 -24.07 11.37 -7.27
C VAL A 61 -25.40 10.86 -6.69
N GLY A 62 -26.30 10.38 -7.54
CA GLY A 62 -27.57 9.77 -7.09
C GLY A 62 -27.35 8.58 -6.17
N ALA A 63 -26.41 7.69 -6.51
CA ALA A 63 -26.02 6.57 -5.68
C ALA A 63 -25.48 7.02 -4.31
N SER A 64 -24.65 8.07 -4.30
CA SER A 64 -24.10 8.65 -3.07
C SER A 64 -25.18 9.22 -2.17
N ILE A 65 -26.15 9.96 -2.75
CA ILE A 65 -27.30 10.49 -2.02
C ILE A 65 -28.13 9.34 -1.43
N LEU A 66 -28.44 8.31 -2.21
CA LEU A 66 -29.19 7.15 -1.74
C LEU A 66 -28.45 6.39 -0.62
N ALA A 67 -27.13 6.24 -0.70
CA ALA A 67 -26.33 5.61 0.34
C ALA A 67 -26.41 6.41 1.67
N VAL A 68 -26.33 7.73 1.58
CA VAL A 68 -26.48 8.61 2.76
C VAL A 68 -27.89 8.50 3.32
N LEU A 69 -28.93 8.53 2.49
CA LEU A 69 -30.32 8.35 2.92
C LEU A 69 -30.59 6.97 3.53
N ALA A 70 -29.91 5.93 3.01
CA ALA A 70 -30.03 4.57 3.52
C ALA A 70 -29.30 4.35 4.85
N TRP A 71 -28.12 4.92 5.00
CA TRP A 71 -27.17 4.54 6.05
C TRP A 71 -26.52 5.70 6.81
N GLY A 72 -26.76 6.95 6.39
CA GLY A 72 -26.15 8.13 7.01
C GLY A 72 -26.40 8.25 8.51
N ASP A 73 -27.59 7.86 8.96
CA ASP A 73 -27.98 7.88 10.37
C ASP A 73 -27.56 6.63 11.16
N THR A 74 -26.90 5.66 10.48
CA THR A 74 -26.41 4.47 11.21
C THR A 74 -25.37 4.87 12.24
N GLN A 75 -25.53 4.37 13.46
CA GLN A 75 -24.64 4.70 14.56
C GLN A 75 -23.21 4.19 14.29
N TRP A 76 -22.25 5.06 14.50
CA TRP A 76 -20.84 4.72 14.54
C TRP A 76 -20.37 4.58 15.98
N PRO A 77 -19.37 3.76 16.27
CA PRO A 77 -18.78 3.70 17.60
C PRO A 77 -18.31 5.11 18.02
N PRO A 78 -18.40 5.46 19.30
CA PRO A 78 -18.01 6.78 19.78
C PRO A 78 -16.55 7.07 19.43
N ALA A 79 -16.29 8.31 19.01
CA ALA A 79 -14.95 8.75 18.62
C ALA A 79 -14.04 8.95 19.82
N PHE A 80 -14.61 9.53 20.89
CA PHE A 80 -13.91 9.85 22.12
C PHE A 80 -14.40 8.98 23.27
N GLN A 81 -13.69 9.02 24.38
CA GLN A 81 -14.11 8.36 25.61
C GLN A 81 -15.47 8.92 26.07
N LEU A 82 -16.45 8.01 26.33
CA LEU A 82 -17.84 8.39 26.61
C LEU A 82 -18.03 9.03 27.99
N ASP A 83 -17.20 8.72 28.97
CA ASP A 83 -17.31 9.25 30.32
C ASP A 83 -16.12 10.16 30.66
N PRO A 84 -16.31 11.49 30.62
CA PRO A 84 -15.26 12.42 31.01
C PRO A 84 -14.99 12.43 32.53
N THR A 85 -15.89 11.92 33.35
CA THR A 85 -15.73 11.80 34.81
C THR A 85 -15.16 10.48 35.24
N ALA A 86 -15.37 9.42 34.48
CA ALA A 86 -14.46 8.29 34.52
C ALA A 86 -13.11 8.85 34.09
N GLY A 87 -12.28 9.20 35.04
CA GLY A 87 -10.88 9.54 34.80
C GLY A 87 -10.31 8.57 33.76
N PRO A 88 -9.23 8.80 33.07
CA PRO A 88 -8.73 7.88 32.05
C PRO A 88 -9.02 6.50 32.58
N ALA A 89 -9.68 5.59 31.78
CA ALA A 89 -9.98 4.24 32.28
C ALA A 89 -8.64 3.64 32.76
N HIS A 90 -8.23 4.24 33.82
CA HIS A 90 -7.18 3.79 34.68
C HIS A 90 -7.84 2.60 35.36
N ALA A 91 -7.63 1.45 34.79
CA ALA A 91 -7.12 0.48 35.70
C ALA A 91 -5.97 1.25 36.37
N GLN A 92 -6.18 1.65 37.61
CA GLN A 92 -5.13 2.26 38.41
C GLN A 92 -3.98 1.25 38.34
N LEU A 93 -3.07 1.47 37.38
CA LEU A 93 -1.81 0.73 37.35
C LEU A 93 -1.32 0.86 38.79
N CYS A 94 -1.22 -0.23 39.50
CA CYS A 94 -0.60 -0.24 40.83
C CYS A 94 0.58 0.70 40.75
N VAL A 95 0.76 1.57 41.72
CA VAL A 95 1.80 2.65 41.73
C VAL A 95 3.13 2.16 41.15
N GLY A 96 3.50 0.89 41.44
CA GLY A 96 4.69 0.25 40.86
C GLY A 96 4.66 0.09 39.34
N LYS A 97 3.52 -0.29 38.74
CA LYS A 97 3.41 -0.46 37.27
C LYS A 97 3.43 0.88 36.53
N LYS A 98 2.89 1.94 37.14
CA LYS A 98 2.95 3.30 36.58
C LYS A 98 4.40 3.82 36.61
N ARG A 99 5.14 3.61 37.70
CA ARG A 99 6.55 3.96 37.78
C ARG A 99 7.35 3.19 36.72
N LEU A 100 7.17 1.88 36.63
CA LEU A 100 7.86 1.06 35.62
C LEU A 100 7.57 1.53 34.19
N PHE A 101 6.32 1.83 33.85
CA PHE A 101 5.95 2.37 32.54
C PHE A 101 6.70 3.67 32.23
N VAL A 102 6.70 4.64 33.16
CA VAL A 102 7.41 5.91 32.97
C VAL A 102 8.93 5.69 32.88
N THR A 103 9.49 4.79 33.70
CA THR A 103 10.92 4.46 33.64
C THR A 103 11.32 3.84 32.30
N MET A 104 10.49 2.93 31.76
CA MET A 104 10.73 2.34 30.44
C MET A 104 10.69 3.38 29.32
N LEU A 105 9.74 4.31 29.36
CA LEU A 105 9.67 5.41 28.38
C LEU A 105 10.86 6.37 28.52
N ALA A 106 11.25 6.73 29.75
CA ALA A 106 12.43 7.55 29.99
C ALA A 106 13.71 6.85 29.49
N GLY A 107 13.82 5.53 29.74
CA GLY A 107 14.89 4.71 29.19
C GLY A 107 14.89 4.68 27.66
N ALA A 108 13.72 4.57 27.02
CA ALA A 108 13.62 4.63 25.57
C ALA A 108 14.08 5.98 24.99
N VAL A 109 13.72 7.08 25.63
CA VAL A 109 14.19 8.42 25.25
C VAL A 109 15.71 8.54 25.39
N LEU A 110 16.24 8.08 26.52
CA LEU A 110 17.69 8.10 26.75
C LEU A 110 18.43 7.25 25.72
N LEU A 111 17.98 6.03 25.48
CA LEU A 111 18.59 5.15 24.47
C LEU A 111 18.48 5.75 23.05
N SER A 112 17.35 6.39 22.72
CA SER A 112 17.20 7.10 21.45
C SER A 112 18.19 8.27 21.35
N ALA A 113 18.32 9.11 22.38
CA ALA A 113 19.31 10.19 22.42
C ALA A 113 20.75 9.67 22.28
N LEU A 114 21.10 8.61 23.01
CA LEU A 114 22.41 7.96 22.88
C LEU A 114 22.63 7.36 21.49
N SER A 115 21.57 6.84 20.86
CA SER A 115 21.62 6.34 19.48
C SER A 115 21.97 7.44 18.47
N HIS A 116 21.37 8.65 18.62
CA HIS A 116 21.74 9.80 17.79
C HIS A 116 23.22 10.21 18.00
N LEU A 117 23.68 10.28 19.23
CA LEU A 117 25.08 10.60 19.54
C LEU A 117 26.05 9.56 19.01
N ALA A 118 25.73 8.27 19.16
CA ALA A 118 26.53 7.18 18.63
C ALA A 118 26.62 7.23 17.09
N PHE A 119 25.51 7.55 16.41
CA PHE A 119 25.51 7.73 14.97
C PHE A 119 26.38 8.92 14.54
N LEU A 120 26.26 10.07 15.20
CA LEU A 120 27.08 11.24 14.90
C LEU A 120 28.58 11.01 15.15
N ALA A 121 28.92 10.17 16.15
CA ALA A 121 30.30 9.78 16.43
C ALA A 121 30.89 8.79 15.41
N ALA A 122 30.04 7.91 14.84
CA ALA A 122 30.44 6.87 13.89
C ALA A 122 29.43 6.72 12.74
N PRO A 123 29.26 7.74 11.87
CA PRO A 123 28.21 7.76 10.85
C PRO A 123 28.43 6.74 9.73
N ARG A 124 29.62 6.13 9.65
CA ARG A 124 29.96 5.10 8.66
C ARG A 124 29.69 3.67 9.14
N ASP A 125 29.37 3.49 10.43
CA ASP A 125 29.01 2.16 10.93
C ASP A 125 27.72 1.69 10.27
N THR A 126 27.72 0.46 9.76
CA THR A 126 26.57 -0.12 9.05
C THR A 126 25.33 -0.13 9.93
N PHE A 127 25.42 -0.68 11.13
CA PHE A 127 24.37 -0.70 12.14
C PHE A 127 24.91 -0.23 13.49
N GLY A 128 26.05 -0.75 13.89
CA GLY A 128 26.86 -0.35 15.03
C GLY A 128 26.08 -0.21 16.34
N VAL A 129 26.67 0.56 17.26
CA VAL A 129 26.06 0.88 18.55
C VAL A 129 24.78 1.70 18.38
N ALA A 130 24.74 2.60 17.40
CA ALA A 130 23.56 3.43 17.10
C ALA A 130 22.32 2.58 16.83
N GLY A 131 22.45 1.55 15.99
CA GLY A 131 21.34 0.66 15.63
C GLY A 131 20.89 -0.19 16.82
N CYS A 132 21.84 -0.73 17.60
CA CYS A 132 21.50 -1.51 18.80
C CYS A 132 20.71 -0.67 19.81
N LEU A 133 21.15 0.56 20.08
CA LEU A 133 20.47 1.49 20.99
C LEU A 133 19.09 1.88 20.47
N TRP A 134 18.95 2.13 19.16
CA TRP A 134 17.68 2.43 18.53
C TRP A 134 16.67 1.28 18.63
N VAL A 135 17.08 0.06 18.33
CA VAL A 135 16.22 -1.14 18.47
C VAL A 135 15.84 -1.36 19.92
N ALA A 136 16.77 -1.16 20.87
CA ALA A 136 16.49 -1.26 22.30
C ALA A 136 15.47 -0.19 22.74
N ALA A 137 15.57 1.06 22.25
CA ALA A 137 14.60 2.12 22.51
C ALA A 137 13.19 1.74 22.01
N ILE A 138 13.09 1.24 20.77
CA ILE A 138 11.84 0.71 20.20
C ILE A 138 11.30 -0.43 21.06
N GLY A 139 12.15 -1.38 21.43
CA GLY A 139 11.79 -2.52 22.29
C GLY A 139 11.22 -2.09 23.64
N LEU A 140 11.80 -1.08 24.27
CA LEU A 140 11.28 -0.51 25.53
C LEU A 140 9.89 0.13 25.35
N ILE A 141 9.64 0.86 24.25
CA ILE A 141 8.32 1.42 23.96
C ILE A 141 7.29 0.29 23.79
N ILE A 142 7.62 -0.74 23.01
CA ILE A 142 6.72 -1.89 22.79
C ILE A 142 6.45 -2.63 24.10
N ALA A 143 7.48 -2.86 24.91
CA ALA A 143 7.34 -3.51 26.21
C ALA A 143 6.52 -2.66 27.20
N ALA A 144 6.74 -1.35 27.25
CA ALA A 144 5.94 -0.42 28.05
C ALA A 144 4.47 -0.46 27.64
N ALA A 145 4.20 -0.49 26.33
CA ALA A 145 2.84 -0.59 25.81
C ALA A 145 2.19 -1.94 26.14
N ALA A 146 2.95 -3.04 26.09
CA ALA A 146 2.46 -4.37 26.46
C ALA A 146 2.14 -4.43 27.96
N LEU A 147 2.97 -3.85 28.83
CA LEU A 147 2.74 -3.75 30.26
C LEU A 147 1.42 -3.02 30.58
N GLN A 148 1.13 -1.95 29.83
CA GLN A 148 -0.11 -1.20 29.98
C GLN A 148 -1.33 -1.98 29.48
N ARG A 149 -1.16 -2.87 28.49
CA ARG A 149 -2.25 -3.72 27.96
C ARG A 149 -2.70 -4.81 28.95
N HIS A 150 -1.77 -5.44 29.65
CA HIS A 150 -2.07 -6.52 30.60
C HIS A 150 -2.87 -6.05 31.83
N ALA A 151 -2.91 -4.76 32.09
CA ALA A 151 -3.62 -4.20 33.25
C ALA A 151 -5.12 -3.95 32.98
N GLU A 152 -5.64 -4.21 31.76
CA GLU A 152 -6.93 -3.68 31.37
C GLU A 152 -7.69 -4.51 30.33
N SER A 153 -9.02 -4.38 30.37
CA SER A 153 -10.08 -4.98 29.57
C SER A 153 -10.08 -4.72 28.06
N PRO A 154 -10.94 -5.40 27.30
CA PRO A 154 -10.79 -5.73 25.89
C PRO A 154 -10.77 -4.54 24.91
N LEU A 155 -10.16 -4.80 23.77
CA LEU A 155 -9.73 -3.87 22.71
C LEU A 155 -10.85 -3.17 21.91
N ASN A 156 -12.11 -3.54 22.09
CA ASN A 156 -13.20 -3.09 21.23
C ASN A 156 -14.49 -2.87 22.03
N TYR A 157 -15.17 -1.77 21.72
CA TYR A 157 -16.42 -1.39 22.32
C TYR A 157 -17.54 -1.43 21.28
N ASP A 158 -18.77 -1.81 21.68
CA ASP A 158 -19.96 -1.67 20.87
C ASP A 158 -20.42 -0.20 20.84
N THR A 159 -21.51 0.08 20.13
CA THR A 159 -22.12 1.41 20.07
C THR A 159 -22.61 1.92 21.43
N ALA A 160 -22.72 1.04 22.41
CA ALA A 160 -23.09 1.34 23.80
C ALA A 160 -21.86 1.42 24.73
N GLY A 161 -20.64 1.39 24.20
CA GLY A 161 -19.40 1.46 24.98
C GLY A 161 -19.01 0.14 25.65
N ARG A 162 -19.67 -0.99 25.29
CA ARG A 162 -19.34 -2.31 25.84
C ARG A 162 -18.20 -2.96 25.07
N ALA A 163 -17.27 -3.54 25.80
CA ALA A 163 -16.14 -4.24 25.23
C ALA A 163 -16.56 -5.47 24.40
N LEU A 164 -16.19 -5.47 23.12
CA LEU A 164 -16.44 -6.60 22.22
C LEU A 164 -15.22 -7.53 22.18
N ALA A 165 -15.30 -8.66 22.85
CA ALA A 165 -14.32 -9.72 22.70
C ALA A 165 -14.30 -10.25 21.25
N TRP A 166 -13.15 -10.73 20.82
CA TRP A 166 -13.04 -11.46 19.55
C TRP A 166 -13.73 -12.81 19.69
N SER A 167 -14.65 -13.12 18.79
CA SER A 167 -15.22 -14.47 18.75
C SER A 167 -14.22 -15.44 18.13
N ARG A 168 -14.30 -16.72 18.47
CA ARG A 168 -13.45 -17.77 17.88
C ARG A 168 -13.56 -17.77 16.34
N LEU A 169 -14.77 -17.65 15.80
CA LEU A 169 -14.98 -17.57 14.36
C LEU A 169 -14.33 -16.34 13.75
N GLU A 170 -14.37 -15.20 14.41
CA GLU A 170 -13.72 -13.98 13.97
C GLU A 170 -12.19 -14.15 13.87
N VAL A 171 -11.58 -14.78 14.88
CA VAL A 171 -10.14 -15.09 14.86
C VAL A 171 -9.81 -16.02 13.70
N VAL A 172 -10.59 -17.08 13.49
CA VAL A 172 -10.39 -18.01 12.36
C VAL A 172 -10.46 -17.28 11.02
N VAL A 173 -11.48 -16.43 10.82
CA VAL A 173 -11.62 -15.65 9.57
C VAL A 173 -10.41 -14.74 9.35
N VAL A 174 -9.94 -14.03 10.38
CA VAL A 174 -8.77 -13.15 10.26
C VAL A 174 -7.50 -13.95 9.96
N VAL A 175 -7.29 -15.09 10.60
CA VAL A 175 -6.14 -15.98 10.31
C VAL A 175 -6.20 -16.46 8.86
N LEU A 176 -7.38 -16.90 8.39
CA LEU A 176 -7.55 -17.32 6.99
C LEU A 176 -7.27 -16.17 6.01
N LEU A 177 -7.68 -14.94 6.31
CA LEU A 177 -7.38 -13.77 5.49
C LEU A 177 -5.87 -13.44 5.46
N VAL A 178 -5.18 -13.58 6.58
CA VAL A 178 -3.70 -13.41 6.64
C VAL A 178 -3.02 -14.49 5.81
N VAL A 179 -3.43 -15.76 5.96
CA VAL A 179 -2.88 -16.88 5.17
C VAL A 179 -3.15 -16.68 3.68
N LEU A 180 -4.37 -16.32 3.30
CA LEU A 180 -4.73 -16.03 1.91
C LEU A 180 -3.86 -14.89 1.35
N ALA A 181 -3.73 -13.80 2.11
CA ALA A 181 -2.90 -12.67 1.70
C ALA A 181 -1.43 -13.08 1.50
N LEU A 182 -0.89 -13.89 2.39
CA LEU A 182 0.47 -14.41 2.28
C LEU A 182 0.63 -15.31 1.05
N VAL A 183 -0.28 -16.28 0.87
CA VAL A 183 -0.25 -17.20 -0.28
C VAL A 183 -0.29 -16.44 -1.60
N LEU A 184 -1.24 -15.51 -1.76
CA LEU A 184 -1.36 -14.71 -3.00
C LEU A 184 -0.13 -13.85 -3.29
N ARG A 185 0.66 -13.49 -2.27
CA ARG A 185 1.85 -12.66 -2.43
C ARG A 185 3.15 -13.44 -2.61
N VAL A 186 3.21 -14.68 -2.11
CA VAL A 186 4.43 -15.48 -2.14
C VAL A 186 4.38 -16.57 -3.23
N TRP A 187 3.17 -17.05 -3.60
CA TRP A 187 3.03 -18.12 -4.61
C TRP A 187 3.64 -17.69 -5.94
N ASN A 188 4.54 -18.52 -6.49
CA ASN A 188 5.28 -18.29 -7.74
C ASN A 188 5.87 -16.87 -7.87
N LEU A 189 6.52 -16.37 -6.82
CA LEU A 189 7.01 -14.99 -6.73
C LEU A 189 8.15 -14.70 -7.74
N ARG A 190 8.83 -15.75 -8.23
CA ARG A 190 9.86 -15.63 -9.26
C ARG A 190 9.28 -15.21 -10.62
N ASP A 191 8.11 -15.77 -10.99
CA ASP A 191 7.60 -15.66 -12.35
C ASP A 191 6.38 -14.76 -12.48
N VAL A 192 5.70 -14.43 -11.38
CA VAL A 192 4.54 -13.54 -11.38
C VAL A 192 4.83 -12.31 -10.51
N PRO A 193 4.78 -11.09 -11.06
CA PRO A 193 4.52 -10.74 -12.46
C PRO A 193 5.66 -11.19 -13.38
N PHE A 194 5.32 -11.52 -14.65
CA PHE A 194 6.30 -12.04 -15.61
C PHE A 194 7.34 -10.98 -15.99
N ASN A 195 6.87 -9.79 -16.38
CA ASN A 195 7.73 -8.68 -16.73
C ASN A 195 8.44 -8.14 -15.49
N ILE A 196 9.72 -7.86 -15.63
CA ILE A 196 10.56 -7.33 -14.55
C ILE A 196 10.68 -5.81 -14.72
N TYR A 197 10.38 -5.09 -13.67
CA TYR A 197 10.56 -3.64 -13.64
C TYR A 197 12.01 -3.29 -13.27
N PRO A 198 12.64 -2.34 -13.97
CA PRO A 198 14.06 -2.01 -13.72
C PRO A 198 14.37 -1.66 -12.27
N ASP A 199 13.52 -0.90 -11.59
CA ASP A 199 13.76 -0.52 -10.18
C ASP A 199 13.75 -1.71 -9.22
N GLU A 200 13.10 -2.83 -9.57
CA GLU A 200 13.16 -4.05 -8.75
C GLU A 200 14.58 -4.65 -8.75
N VAL A 201 15.16 -4.75 -9.94
CA VAL A 201 16.51 -5.31 -10.10
C VAL A 201 17.56 -4.32 -9.65
N MET A 202 17.34 -3.02 -9.85
CA MET A 202 18.20 -1.98 -9.26
C MET A 202 18.18 -2.04 -7.74
N THR A 203 17.04 -2.28 -7.11
CA THR A 203 16.99 -2.55 -5.66
C THR A 203 17.89 -3.72 -5.29
N GLY A 204 17.87 -4.80 -6.06
CA GLY A 204 18.78 -5.95 -5.88
C GLY A 204 20.26 -5.59 -6.09
N LEU A 205 20.60 -4.93 -7.20
CA LEU A 205 21.96 -4.54 -7.55
C LEU A 205 22.57 -3.54 -6.56
N VAL A 206 21.81 -2.53 -6.15
CA VAL A 206 22.25 -1.56 -5.13
C VAL A 206 22.49 -2.27 -3.80
N THR A 207 21.59 -3.19 -3.44
CA THR A 207 21.74 -4.00 -2.22
C THR A 207 22.98 -4.86 -2.25
N GLU A 208 23.21 -5.57 -3.37
CA GLU A 208 24.38 -6.44 -3.53
C GLU A 208 25.66 -5.64 -3.42
N ARG A 209 25.77 -4.53 -4.15
CA ARG A 209 26.94 -3.65 -4.11
C ARG A 209 27.18 -3.01 -2.74
N ALA A 210 26.11 -2.64 -2.03
CA ALA A 210 26.23 -1.96 -0.75
C ALA A 210 26.53 -2.91 0.42
N TYR A 211 25.90 -4.10 0.45
CA TYR A 211 25.86 -4.94 1.65
C TYR A 211 26.37 -6.37 1.48
N ILE A 212 26.67 -6.82 0.25
CA ILE A 212 27.10 -8.19 -0.01
C ILE A 212 28.53 -8.22 -0.55
N SER A 213 28.76 -7.56 -1.71
CA SER A 213 30.07 -7.53 -2.39
C SER A 213 30.80 -6.19 -2.25
N GLY A 214 30.22 -5.25 -1.53
CA GLY A 214 30.69 -3.88 -1.46
C GLY A 214 31.74 -3.59 -0.37
N PRO A 215 31.92 -2.30 -0.03
CA PRO A 215 32.96 -1.86 0.89
C PRO A 215 32.76 -2.40 2.31
N THR A 216 33.87 -2.51 3.04
CA THR A 216 33.85 -2.86 4.47
C THR A 216 34.42 -1.67 5.25
N PRO A 217 33.65 -1.02 6.16
CA PRO A 217 32.26 -1.33 6.53
C PRO A 217 31.26 -0.96 5.43
N ALA A 218 30.15 -1.70 5.38
CA ALA A 218 29.01 -1.38 4.51
C ALA A 218 28.34 -0.06 4.92
N PRO A 219 27.61 0.63 4.00
CA PRO A 219 26.93 1.88 4.32
C PRO A 219 26.00 1.77 5.50
N SER A 220 25.85 2.87 6.25
CA SER A 220 24.95 2.92 7.40
C SER A 220 23.50 2.71 7.00
N VAL A 221 22.76 1.93 7.79
CA VAL A 221 21.28 1.79 7.62
C VAL A 221 20.52 3.09 7.92
N PHE A 222 21.18 4.07 8.53
CA PHE A 222 20.65 5.41 8.81
C PHE A 222 21.13 6.46 7.79
N SER A 223 21.43 6.05 6.57
CA SER A 223 21.77 6.90 5.45
C SER A 223 20.81 6.69 4.29
N THR A 224 21.13 7.25 3.13
CA THR A 224 20.45 6.98 1.86
C THR A 224 21.37 6.21 0.93
N LEU A 225 20.78 5.40 0.06
CA LEU A 225 21.44 4.70 -1.04
C LEU A 225 20.76 5.05 -2.35
N TRP A 226 21.43 4.69 -3.45
CA TRP A 226 20.98 4.99 -4.81
C TRP A 226 21.02 6.49 -5.10
N SER A 227 22.19 6.98 -5.45
CA SER A 227 22.57 8.42 -5.58
C SER A 227 21.55 9.30 -6.30
N ASP A 228 20.88 8.77 -7.33
CA ASP A 228 19.94 9.52 -8.16
C ASP A 228 18.54 9.67 -7.50
N ILE A 229 18.21 8.77 -6.57
CA ILE A 229 16.92 8.69 -5.91
C ILE A 229 17.02 8.94 -4.41
N GLU A 230 18.18 8.61 -3.78
CA GLU A 230 18.48 8.79 -2.36
C GLU A 230 17.45 8.11 -1.42
N LEU A 231 17.15 6.84 -1.67
CA LEU A 231 16.24 6.05 -0.84
C LEU A 231 16.88 5.68 0.51
N PRO A 232 16.10 5.65 1.60
CA PRO A 232 16.60 5.24 2.91
C PRO A 232 17.21 3.83 2.92
N ALA A 233 18.37 3.69 3.53
CA ALA A 233 19.22 2.51 3.42
C ALA A 233 18.68 1.27 4.15
N LEU A 234 17.81 1.44 5.15
CA LEU A 234 17.24 0.31 5.92
C LEU A 234 16.47 -0.67 5.04
N TRP A 235 15.76 -0.19 4.02
CA TRP A 235 15.08 -1.06 3.06
C TRP A 235 16.06 -2.02 2.38
N PHE A 236 17.17 -1.49 1.89
CA PHE A 236 18.22 -2.30 1.23
C PHE A 236 18.91 -3.26 2.21
N ALA A 237 19.09 -2.88 3.46
CA ALA A 237 19.62 -3.78 4.49
C ALA A 237 18.68 -4.97 4.76
N ILE A 238 17.35 -4.76 4.75
CA ILE A 238 16.36 -5.85 4.85
C ILE A 238 16.44 -6.77 3.64
N ILE A 239 16.52 -6.21 2.43
CA ILE A 239 16.74 -6.98 1.19
C ILE A 239 18.06 -7.77 1.27
N ALA A 240 19.14 -7.17 1.77
CA ALA A 240 20.42 -7.87 1.96
C ALA A 240 20.29 -9.08 2.89
N GLY A 241 19.53 -8.93 3.97
CA GLY A 241 19.20 -10.06 4.85
C GLY A 241 18.48 -11.19 4.09
N ALA A 242 17.49 -10.85 3.27
CA ALA A 242 16.80 -11.82 2.44
C ALA A 242 17.74 -12.50 1.43
N LEU A 243 18.61 -11.72 0.74
CA LEU A 243 19.57 -12.25 -0.23
C LEU A 243 20.62 -13.18 0.41
N LYS A 244 21.08 -12.86 1.63
CA LYS A 244 22.01 -13.72 2.39
C LYS A 244 21.38 -15.06 2.80
N LEU A 245 20.07 -15.07 3.08
CA LEU A 245 19.34 -16.28 3.48
C LEU A 245 18.86 -17.12 2.29
N GLY A 246 18.37 -16.48 1.24
CA GLY A 246 17.70 -17.15 0.11
C GLY A 246 18.52 -17.15 -1.20
N GLY A 247 19.73 -16.58 -1.21
CA GLY A 247 20.55 -16.40 -2.40
C GLY A 247 20.09 -15.23 -3.28
N ILE A 248 20.95 -14.85 -4.23
CA ILE A 248 20.67 -13.77 -5.19
C ILE A 248 19.62 -14.28 -6.19
N GLY A 249 18.49 -13.60 -6.26
CA GLY A 249 17.41 -13.98 -7.16
C GLY A 249 16.15 -13.12 -7.01
N LEU A 250 15.34 -13.11 -8.06
CA LEU A 250 14.15 -12.24 -8.16
C LEU A 250 13.12 -12.52 -7.05
N ALA A 251 12.86 -13.82 -6.75
CA ALA A 251 11.94 -14.18 -5.67
C ALA A 251 12.40 -13.65 -4.31
N THR A 252 13.70 -13.72 -4.06
CA THR A 252 14.30 -13.30 -2.80
C THR A 252 14.23 -11.77 -2.62
N VAL A 253 14.48 -11.00 -3.67
CA VAL A 253 14.37 -9.53 -3.63
C VAL A 253 12.90 -9.11 -3.42
N ARG A 254 11.94 -9.80 -4.03
CA ARG A 254 10.49 -9.53 -3.89
C ARG A 254 9.90 -9.93 -2.54
N PHE A 255 10.51 -10.90 -1.86
CA PHE A 255 9.96 -11.51 -0.65
C PHE A 255 9.68 -10.52 0.51
N PRO A 256 10.55 -9.56 0.85
CA PRO A 256 10.26 -8.57 1.89
C PRO A 256 9.02 -7.72 1.59
N ALA A 257 8.83 -7.28 0.34
CA ALA A 257 7.64 -6.54 -0.05
C ALA A 257 6.36 -7.40 0.12
N ALA A 258 6.43 -8.68 -0.24
CA ALA A 258 5.34 -9.64 -0.06
C ALA A 258 4.96 -9.80 1.42
N LEU A 259 5.94 -9.83 2.32
CA LEU A 259 5.71 -9.91 3.76
C LEU A 259 5.05 -8.64 4.30
N PHE A 260 5.52 -7.45 3.94
CA PHE A 260 4.89 -6.18 4.37
C PHE A 260 3.45 -6.08 3.88
N GLY A 261 3.18 -6.41 2.61
CA GLY A 261 1.84 -6.41 2.06
C GLY A 261 0.89 -7.39 2.76
N ALA A 262 1.36 -8.61 3.11
CA ALA A 262 0.57 -9.57 3.86
C ALA A 262 0.38 -9.15 5.34
N ALA A 263 1.42 -8.64 5.98
CA ALA A 263 1.38 -8.19 7.38
C ALA A 263 0.41 -7.02 7.61
N THR A 264 0.15 -6.20 6.57
CA THR A 264 -0.81 -5.08 6.64
C THR A 264 -2.24 -5.54 6.99
N VAL A 265 -2.61 -6.78 6.63
CA VAL A 265 -3.97 -7.33 6.82
C VAL A 265 -4.42 -7.26 8.28
N LEU A 266 -3.54 -7.62 9.20
CA LEU A 266 -3.91 -7.70 10.64
C LEU A 266 -4.20 -6.32 11.26
N PRO A 267 -3.30 -5.33 11.20
CA PRO A 267 -3.58 -3.99 11.72
C PRO A 267 -4.71 -3.30 10.96
N PHE A 268 -4.89 -3.58 9.67
CA PHE A 268 -5.97 -3.04 8.88
C PHE A 268 -7.34 -3.57 9.35
N TYR A 269 -7.45 -4.87 9.61
CA TYR A 269 -8.64 -5.42 10.22
C TYR A 269 -8.99 -4.72 11.55
N GLY A 270 -7.99 -4.52 12.41
CA GLY A 270 -8.14 -3.80 13.67
C GLY A 270 -8.63 -2.37 13.49
N LEU A 271 -8.08 -1.63 12.51
CA LEU A 271 -8.49 -0.27 12.18
C LEU A 271 -9.96 -0.22 11.77
N VAL A 272 -10.36 -0.96 10.72
CA VAL A 272 -11.73 -0.91 10.19
C VAL A 272 -12.73 -1.45 11.20
N ARG A 273 -12.36 -2.48 11.97
CA ARG A 273 -13.19 -2.99 13.07
C ARG A 273 -13.45 -1.91 14.12
N SER A 274 -12.46 -1.12 14.43
CA SER A 274 -12.59 0.00 15.36
C SER A 274 -13.46 1.11 14.79
N VAL A 275 -13.39 1.39 13.50
CA VAL A 275 -14.16 2.46 12.84
C VAL A 275 -15.63 2.07 12.67
N ARG A 276 -15.94 0.84 12.23
CA ARG A 276 -17.30 0.48 11.80
C ARG A 276 -17.74 -0.93 12.21
N GLY A 277 -16.93 -1.67 12.94
CA GLY A 277 -17.28 -3.00 13.46
C GLY A 277 -16.95 -4.14 12.49
N ARG A 278 -17.34 -5.38 12.91
CA ARG A 278 -16.88 -6.65 12.30
C ARG A 278 -17.19 -6.80 10.82
N ALA A 279 -18.42 -6.50 10.40
CA ALA A 279 -18.85 -6.74 9.02
C ALA A 279 -18.07 -5.85 8.03
N ALA A 280 -17.88 -4.57 8.35
CA ALA A 280 -17.08 -3.66 7.55
C ALA A 280 -15.59 -4.10 7.51
N ALA A 281 -15.06 -4.54 8.68
CA ALA A 281 -13.70 -5.02 8.77
C ALA A 281 -13.45 -6.27 7.92
N ILE A 282 -14.34 -7.29 8.02
CA ILE A 282 -14.23 -8.50 7.19
C ILE A 282 -14.26 -8.12 5.71
N ALA A 283 -15.24 -7.30 5.29
CA ALA A 283 -15.38 -6.93 3.88
C ALA A 283 -14.17 -6.15 3.36
N GLY A 284 -13.78 -5.05 4.02
CA GLY A 284 -12.65 -4.23 3.59
C GLY A 284 -11.32 -5.00 3.60
N THR A 285 -11.11 -5.82 4.64
CA THR A 285 -9.88 -6.63 4.76
C THR A 285 -9.82 -7.76 3.72
N SER A 286 -10.96 -8.38 3.41
CA SER A 286 -11.04 -9.39 2.35
C SER A 286 -10.64 -8.79 1.00
N VAL A 287 -11.24 -7.64 0.63
CA VAL A 287 -10.91 -6.96 -0.62
C VAL A 287 -9.43 -6.56 -0.63
N MET A 288 -8.90 -5.99 0.44
CA MET A 288 -7.48 -5.65 0.53
C MET A 288 -6.58 -6.88 0.37
N ALA A 289 -6.97 -8.04 0.91
CA ALA A 289 -6.18 -9.26 0.83
C ALA A 289 -6.04 -9.79 -0.61
N PHE A 290 -7.10 -9.72 -1.42
CA PHE A 290 -7.13 -10.29 -2.77
C PHE A 290 -7.18 -9.27 -3.91
N SER A 291 -7.32 -7.96 -3.67
CA SER A 291 -7.35 -6.92 -4.71
C SER A 291 -6.11 -7.00 -5.60
N ALA A 292 -6.32 -7.05 -6.92
CA ALA A 292 -5.27 -7.26 -7.92
C ALA A 292 -4.15 -6.21 -7.80
N ALA A 293 -4.49 -4.92 -7.65
CA ALA A 293 -3.50 -3.86 -7.48
C ALA A 293 -2.66 -4.05 -6.21
N ASN A 294 -3.31 -4.31 -5.07
CA ASN A 294 -2.58 -4.51 -3.81
C ASN A 294 -1.69 -5.76 -3.85
N VAL A 295 -2.17 -6.84 -4.46
CA VAL A 295 -1.37 -8.06 -4.68
C VAL A 295 -0.18 -7.72 -5.58
N HIS A 296 -0.37 -7.01 -6.70
CA HIS A 296 0.70 -6.64 -7.62
C HIS A 296 1.81 -5.83 -6.90
N TYR A 297 1.47 -4.69 -6.29
CA TYR A 297 2.47 -3.85 -5.62
C TYR A 297 3.15 -4.55 -4.43
N SER A 298 2.50 -5.53 -3.82
CA SER A 298 3.11 -6.38 -2.78
C SER A 298 4.06 -7.43 -3.35
N ARG A 299 4.02 -7.70 -4.65
CA ARG A 299 4.88 -8.71 -5.33
C ARG A 299 6.05 -8.08 -6.06
N MET A 300 6.14 -6.75 -6.06
CA MET A 300 7.25 -5.99 -6.62
C MET A 300 8.30 -5.71 -5.54
N ALA A 301 9.58 -5.78 -5.87
CA ALA A 301 10.68 -5.52 -4.93
C ALA A 301 10.85 -4.01 -4.61
N LEU A 302 9.74 -3.34 -4.35
CA LEU A 302 9.68 -1.89 -4.11
C LEU A 302 9.24 -1.57 -2.70
N ASN A 303 9.77 -0.50 -2.15
CA ASN A 303 9.55 -0.07 -0.77
C ASN A 303 8.21 0.65 -0.51
N ASN A 304 7.51 1.09 -1.54
CA ASN A 304 6.24 1.82 -1.40
C ASN A 304 5.14 1.00 -0.70
N ILE A 305 5.14 -0.34 -0.83
CA ILE A 305 4.17 -1.20 -0.14
C ILE A 305 4.36 -1.26 1.38
N THR A 306 5.47 -0.76 1.91
CA THR A 306 5.67 -0.63 3.36
C THR A 306 4.79 0.46 3.97
N THR A 307 4.41 1.48 3.19
CA THR A 307 3.60 2.62 3.66
C THR A 307 2.23 2.19 4.18
N PRO A 308 1.42 1.40 3.46
CA PRO A 308 0.13 0.94 3.99
C PRO A 308 0.26 0.23 5.34
N PHE A 309 1.34 -0.52 5.56
CA PHE A 309 1.57 -1.23 6.81
C PHE A 309 1.74 -0.25 7.98
N PHE A 310 2.67 0.68 7.89
CA PHE A 310 2.95 1.62 8.97
C PHE A 310 1.82 2.63 9.17
N TRP A 311 1.23 3.15 8.09
CA TRP A 311 0.10 4.08 8.18
C TRP A 311 -1.12 3.43 8.84
N THR A 312 -1.40 2.17 8.51
CA THR A 312 -2.49 1.43 9.13
C THR A 312 -2.27 1.23 10.64
N ILE A 313 -1.04 0.89 11.05
CA ILE A 313 -0.69 0.80 12.48
C ILE A 313 -0.88 2.16 13.13
N CYS A 314 -0.34 3.23 12.56
CA CYS A 314 -0.48 4.59 13.07
C CYS A 314 -1.96 4.98 13.26
N PHE A 315 -2.78 4.84 12.22
CA PHE A 315 -4.19 5.19 12.27
C PHE A 315 -4.99 4.32 13.25
N PHE A 316 -4.72 3.02 13.30
CA PHE A 316 -5.35 2.12 14.26
C PHE A 316 -5.10 2.58 15.70
N PHE A 317 -3.85 2.91 16.03
CA PHE A 317 -3.50 3.33 17.37
C PHE A 317 -3.98 4.75 17.69
N ILE A 318 -4.09 5.67 16.72
CA ILE A 318 -4.74 6.98 16.90
C ILE A 318 -6.22 6.79 17.21
N VAL A 319 -6.96 6.05 16.38
CA VAL A 319 -8.41 5.80 16.58
C VAL A 319 -8.68 5.12 17.93
N ARG A 320 -7.81 4.19 18.31
CA ARG A 320 -7.86 3.55 19.62
C ARG A 320 -7.52 4.54 20.75
N GLY A 321 -6.47 5.31 20.58
CA GLY A 321 -5.98 6.30 21.55
C GLY A 321 -6.99 7.39 21.85
N LEU A 322 -7.79 7.82 20.85
CA LEU A 322 -8.90 8.75 21.07
C LEU A 322 -9.96 8.20 22.05
N ARG A 323 -10.16 6.87 22.05
CA ARG A 323 -11.15 6.22 22.94
C ARG A 323 -10.58 5.85 24.30
N THR A 324 -9.31 5.44 24.31
CA THR A 324 -8.68 4.92 25.54
C THR A 324 -7.94 5.99 26.33
N ARG A 325 -7.55 7.10 25.68
CA ARG A 325 -6.63 8.13 26.22
C ARG A 325 -5.30 7.59 26.72
N ARG A 326 -4.91 6.38 26.30
CA ARG A 326 -3.67 5.73 26.79
C ARG A 326 -2.44 6.35 26.13
N PRO A 327 -1.44 6.78 26.89
CA PRO A 327 -0.17 7.23 26.34
C PRO A 327 0.46 6.22 25.37
N ALA A 328 0.42 4.92 25.73
CA ALA A 328 0.98 3.85 24.91
C ALA A 328 0.39 3.80 23.48
N ASP A 329 -0.91 4.03 23.31
CA ASP A 329 -1.52 3.99 21.98
C ASP A 329 -0.98 5.13 21.10
N TRP A 330 -0.85 6.33 21.66
CA TRP A 330 -0.29 7.48 20.96
C TRP A 330 1.20 7.33 20.67
N THR A 331 1.96 6.80 21.63
CA THR A 331 3.39 6.54 21.44
C THR A 331 3.65 5.50 20.35
N ILE A 332 2.85 4.41 20.27
CA ILE A 332 2.97 3.42 19.19
C ILE A 332 2.54 4.00 17.84
N ALA A 333 1.49 4.85 17.82
CA ALA A 333 1.11 5.54 16.59
C ALA A 333 2.26 6.40 16.05
N GLY A 334 2.88 7.19 16.94
CA GLY A 334 4.06 7.98 16.59
C GLY A 334 5.25 7.10 16.17
N LEU A 335 5.52 6.03 16.92
CA LEU A 335 6.60 5.08 16.59
C LEU A 335 6.44 4.49 15.19
N ALA A 336 5.23 4.05 14.83
CA ALA A 336 4.95 3.53 13.49
C ALA A 336 5.17 4.60 12.41
N ALA A 337 4.74 5.84 12.66
CA ALA A 337 4.97 6.95 11.75
C ALA A 337 6.46 7.27 11.59
N GLY A 338 7.24 7.32 12.69
CA GLY A 338 8.68 7.58 12.66
C GLY A 338 9.47 6.46 11.99
N VAL A 339 9.19 5.20 12.30
CA VAL A 339 9.85 4.05 11.64
C VAL A 339 9.56 4.03 10.15
N SER A 340 8.37 4.48 9.71
CA SER A 340 8.04 4.49 8.28
C SER A 340 8.94 5.41 7.45
N GLU A 341 9.60 6.42 8.05
CA GLU A 341 10.56 7.31 7.38
C GLU A 341 11.79 6.57 6.83
N HIS A 342 12.10 5.38 7.36
CA HIS A 342 13.21 4.53 6.91
C HIS A 342 12.93 3.76 5.63
N PHE A 343 11.77 3.96 4.99
CA PHE A 343 11.38 3.12 3.85
C PHE A 343 11.11 3.93 2.57
N TYR A 344 10.04 4.66 2.49
CA TYR A 344 9.57 5.23 1.23
C TYR A 344 9.28 6.74 1.33
N TYR A 345 9.56 7.46 0.26
CA TYR A 345 9.31 8.91 0.19
C TYR A 345 7.86 9.31 0.48
N GLY A 346 6.90 8.54 0.00
CA GLY A 346 5.48 8.83 0.22
C GLY A 346 5.09 8.93 1.69
N THR A 347 5.89 8.32 2.57
CA THR A 347 5.69 8.40 4.01
C THR A 347 5.89 9.80 4.59
N ARG A 348 6.72 10.64 3.95
CA ARG A 348 6.96 12.03 4.36
C ARG A 348 5.71 12.90 4.33
N LEU A 349 4.63 12.41 3.69
CA LEU A 349 3.32 13.04 3.75
C LEU A 349 2.60 12.79 5.09
N LEU A 350 2.93 11.70 5.80
CA LEU A 350 2.24 11.31 7.04
C LEU A 350 2.32 12.37 8.15
N PRO A 351 3.46 13.00 8.46
CA PRO A 351 3.52 14.08 9.44
C PRO A 351 2.57 15.25 9.13
N PHE A 352 2.42 15.62 7.85
CA PHE A 352 1.50 16.68 7.42
C PHE A 352 0.05 16.26 7.58
N ILE A 353 -0.30 15.00 7.26
CA ILE A 353 -1.63 14.43 7.50
C ILE A 353 -1.94 14.44 9.00
N LEU A 354 -0.99 14.03 9.85
CA LEU A 354 -1.16 14.03 11.30
C LEU A 354 -1.31 15.46 11.84
N ALA A 355 -0.52 16.41 11.35
CA ALA A 355 -0.66 17.83 11.71
C ALA A 355 -2.03 18.38 11.29
N GLY A 356 -2.46 18.13 10.06
CA GLY A 356 -3.81 18.49 9.58
C GLY A 356 -4.92 17.85 10.40
N PHE A 357 -4.73 16.60 10.82
CA PHE A 357 -5.68 15.92 11.72
C PHE A 357 -5.73 16.55 13.11
N VAL A 358 -4.59 16.94 13.67
CA VAL A 358 -4.53 17.67 14.96
C VAL A 358 -5.23 19.03 14.85
N ILE A 359 -4.95 19.78 13.77
CA ILE A 359 -5.64 21.06 13.50
C ILE A 359 -7.16 20.84 13.43
N TYR A 360 -7.61 19.82 12.69
CA TYR A 360 -9.02 19.46 12.62
C TYR A 360 -9.61 19.17 14.00
N LEU A 361 -8.93 18.42 14.87
CA LEU A 361 -9.41 18.15 16.23
C LEU A 361 -9.61 19.44 17.02
N PHE A 362 -8.69 20.40 16.91
CA PHE A 362 -8.83 21.69 17.57
C PHE A 362 -9.95 22.57 16.99
N VAL A 363 -10.16 22.52 15.66
CA VAL A 363 -11.21 23.30 15.01
C VAL A 363 -12.60 22.70 15.23
N ALA A 364 -12.75 21.40 15.05
CA ALA A 364 -14.06 20.75 15.07
C ALA A 364 -14.46 20.19 16.45
N HIS A 365 -13.49 19.96 17.36
CA HIS A 365 -13.68 19.28 18.65
C HIS A 365 -12.85 19.95 19.77
N TRP A 366 -12.85 21.26 19.86
CA TRP A 366 -12.01 22.04 20.78
C TRP A 366 -12.03 21.55 22.23
N SER A 367 -13.23 21.33 22.78
CA SER A 367 -13.43 20.88 24.17
C SER A 367 -12.76 19.53 24.43
N GLU A 368 -12.82 18.62 23.47
CA GLU A 368 -12.20 17.30 23.57
C GLU A 368 -10.71 17.36 23.26
N ALA A 369 -10.31 18.08 22.19
CA ALA A 369 -8.93 18.15 21.74
C ALA A 369 -7.97 18.63 22.84
N ARG A 370 -8.37 19.63 23.63
CA ARG A 370 -7.56 20.13 24.77
C ARG A 370 -7.23 19.02 25.80
N ARG A 371 -8.08 18.01 25.92
CA ARG A 371 -7.86 16.88 26.83
C ARG A 371 -6.81 15.89 26.30
N TYR A 372 -6.43 16.00 25.03
CA TYR A 372 -5.48 15.12 24.35
C TYR A 372 -4.12 15.77 24.07
N ILE A 373 -3.86 16.99 24.57
CA ILE A 373 -2.56 17.69 24.35
C ILE A 373 -1.38 16.83 24.82
N THR A 374 -1.49 16.22 25.99
CA THR A 374 -0.45 15.33 26.51
C THR A 374 -0.27 14.09 25.63
N GLN A 375 -1.36 13.55 25.12
CA GLN A 375 -1.34 12.40 24.22
C GLN A 375 -0.69 12.75 22.87
N MET A 376 -0.93 13.95 22.35
CA MET A 376 -0.24 14.46 21.16
C MET A 376 1.28 14.58 21.40
N GLY A 377 1.69 14.97 22.61
CA GLY A 377 3.10 14.91 23.02
C GLY A 377 3.69 13.50 22.96
N TRP A 378 2.93 12.47 23.39
CA TRP A 378 3.35 11.08 23.29
C TRP A 378 3.45 10.59 21.83
N LEU A 379 2.57 11.08 20.92
CA LEU A 379 2.68 10.82 19.49
C LEU A 379 4.01 11.37 18.94
N VAL A 380 4.31 12.63 19.25
CA VAL A 380 5.58 13.25 18.82
C VAL A 380 6.79 12.52 19.38
N LEU A 381 6.76 12.14 20.66
CA LEU A 381 7.83 11.35 21.28
C LEU A 381 8.05 10.04 20.53
N GLY A 382 6.97 9.29 20.28
CA GLY A 382 7.04 8.04 19.52
C GLY A 382 7.63 8.24 18.14
N TYR A 383 7.21 9.31 17.44
CA TYR A 383 7.73 9.65 16.10
C TYR A 383 9.24 9.91 16.14
N LEU A 384 9.71 10.72 17.08
CA LEU A 384 11.13 11.04 17.20
C LEU A 384 11.99 9.80 17.51
N VAL A 385 11.53 8.93 18.41
CA VAL A 385 12.22 7.66 18.70
C VAL A 385 12.19 6.73 17.48
N GLY A 386 11.06 6.64 16.77
CA GLY A 386 10.95 5.81 15.58
C GLY A 386 11.80 6.32 14.41
N PHE A 387 11.89 7.63 14.22
CA PHE A 387 12.74 8.23 13.21
C PHE A 387 14.23 8.03 13.54
N GLY A 388 14.59 8.06 14.84
CA GLY A 388 15.90 7.68 15.34
C GLY A 388 17.07 8.36 14.62
N PRO A 389 18.22 7.69 14.48
CA PRO A 389 19.43 8.29 13.92
C PRO A 389 19.29 8.77 12.46
N LEU A 390 18.31 8.26 11.70
CA LEU A 390 18.03 8.75 10.35
C LEU A 390 17.63 10.24 10.37
N LEU A 391 16.97 10.71 11.44
CA LEU A 391 16.70 12.13 11.62
C LEU A 391 18.01 12.95 11.69
N SER A 392 19.01 12.48 12.43
CA SER A 392 20.33 13.14 12.49
C SER A 392 21.00 13.17 11.13
N TYR A 393 20.89 12.10 10.35
CA TYR A 393 21.38 12.08 8.97
C TYR A 393 20.71 13.17 8.13
N PHE A 394 19.39 13.29 8.14
CA PHE A 394 18.68 14.29 7.36
C PHE A 394 18.87 15.73 7.87
N VAL A 395 19.14 15.94 9.14
CA VAL A 395 19.50 17.27 9.66
C VAL A 395 20.85 17.72 9.07
N THR A 396 21.80 16.81 8.90
CA THR A 396 23.13 17.11 8.32
C THR A 396 23.14 17.04 6.79
N HIS A 397 22.15 16.33 6.17
CA HIS A 397 22.01 16.15 4.72
C HIS A 397 20.58 16.50 4.28
N ALA A 398 20.16 17.74 4.55
CA ALA A 398 18.78 18.16 4.32
C ALA A 398 18.32 17.99 2.86
N GLY A 399 19.24 18.16 1.88
CA GLY A 399 18.96 17.89 0.47
C GLY A 399 18.45 16.48 0.19
N SER A 400 18.98 15.48 0.90
CA SER A 400 18.56 14.09 0.78
C SER A 400 17.13 13.84 1.32
N TYR A 401 16.62 14.72 2.17
CA TYR A 401 15.24 14.59 2.67
C TYR A 401 14.20 15.10 1.68
N TYR A 402 14.35 16.28 1.12
CA TYR A 402 13.34 16.91 0.26
C TYR A 402 13.73 17.02 -1.21
N GLY A 403 14.99 16.82 -1.58
CA GLY A 403 15.48 17.04 -2.95
C GLY A 403 14.73 16.24 -3.99
N ARG A 404 14.48 14.93 -3.73
CA ARG A 404 13.69 14.08 -4.63
C ARG A 404 12.24 14.56 -4.78
N GLY A 405 11.59 14.91 -3.67
CA GLY A 405 10.23 15.46 -3.72
C GLY A 405 10.17 16.75 -4.52
N ALA A 406 11.12 17.66 -4.29
CA ALA A 406 11.20 18.91 -5.02
C ALA A 406 11.47 18.73 -6.52
N SER A 407 12.32 17.77 -6.91
CA SER A 407 12.60 17.47 -8.33
C SER A 407 11.42 16.86 -9.09
N LEU A 408 10.47 16.26 -8.37
CA LEU A 408 9.26 15.66 -8.93
C LEU A 408 8.03 16.58 -8.87
N MET A 409 8.14 17.75 -8.24
CA MET A 409 6.98 18.64 -8.11
C MET A 409 6.57 19.21 -9.47
N THR A 410 5.34 18.93 -9.86
CA THR A 410 4.71 19.48 -11.07
C THR A 410 4.53 21.00 -10.97
N TRP A 411 4.36 21.49 -9.74
CA TRP A 411 4.25 22.92 -9.44
C TRP A 411 5.08 23.25 -8.19
N ASN A 412 6.06 24.12 -8.32
CA ASN A 412 7.02 24.48 -7.26
C ASN A 412 7.05 25.98 -6.93
N ARG A 413 6.06 26.75 -7.41
CA ARG A 413 5.97 28.20 -7.17
C ARG A 413 4.75 28.51 -6.29
N ILE A 414 4.91 29.48 -5.42
CA ILE A 414 3.77 30.04 -4.67
C ILE A 414 3.01 30.98 -5.62
N PRO A 415 1.69 30.77 -5.83
CA PRO A 415 0.90 31.66 -6.66
C PRO A 415 0.84 33.06 -6.05
N THR A 416 1.11 34.08 -6.86
CA THR A 416 1.15 35.49 -6.42
C THR A 416 0.01 36.30 -7.01
N ASN A 417 -0.65 35.79 -8.07
CA ASN A 417 -1.73 36.47 -8.77
C ASN A 417 -2.78 35.45 -9.28
N TRP A 418 -3.85 35.96 -9.89
CA TRP A 418 -4.93 35.13 -10.43
C TRP A 418 -4.49 34.28 -11.63
N GLU A 419 -3.58 34.78 -12.44
CA GLU A 419 -3.05 34.07 -13.61
C GLU A 419 -2.25 32.83 -13.18
N ASP A 420 -1.46 32.95 -12.12
CA ASP A 420 -0.75 31.80 -11.51
C ASP A 420 -1.75 30.72 -11.05
N LEU A 421 -2.83 31.14 -10.37
CA LEU A 421 -3.87 30.19 -9.93
C LEU A 421 -4.56 29.51 -11.11
N GLN A 422 -4.84 30.23 -12.20
CA GLN A 422 -5.42 29.68 -13.40
C GLN A 422 -4.45 28.71 -14.10
N GLN A 423 -3.17 29.04 -14.14
CA GLN A 423 -2.13 28.17 -14.69
C GLN A 423 -1.98 26.89 -13.86
N ILE A 424 -2.00 26.98 -12.53
CA ILE A 424 -2.02 25.83 -11.61
C ILE A 424 -3.22 24.95 -11.94
N TRP A 425 -4.41 25.52 -12.00
CA TRP A 425 -5.63 24.78 -12.33
C TRP A 425 -5.52 24.07 -13.67
N ASN A 426 -5.10 24.77 -14.70
CA ASN A 426 -4.95 24.19 -16.06
C ASN A 426 -3.90 23.09 -16.13
N THR A 427 -2.90 23.12 -15.24
CA THR A 427 -1.85 22.08 -15.15
C THR A 427 -2.30 20.89 -14.32
N LEU A 428 -2.88 21.13 -13.15
CA LEU A 428 -3.15 20.05 -12.18
C LEU A 428 -4.50 19.36 -12.40
N TRP A 429 -5.51 20.08 -12.93
CA TRP A 429 -6.83 19.49 -13.15
C TRP A 429 -6.83 18.32 -14.15
N PRO A 430 -6.15 18.38 -15.31
CA PRO A 430 -6.05 17.23 -16.20
C PRO A 430 -5.41 16.02 -15.51
N ILE A 431 -4.33 16.23 -14.73
CA ILE A 431 -3.65 15.18 -13.99
C ILE A 431 -4.59 14.56 -12.95
N MET A 432 -5.29 15.40 -12.17
CA MET A 432 -6.22 14.94 -11.14
C MET A 432 -7.40 14.19 -11.75
N SER A 433 -7.92 14.65 -12.87
CA SER A 433 -9.03 13.97 -13.57
C SER A 433 -8.62 12.58 -14.09
N GLU A 434 -7.44 12.44 -14.67
CA GLU A 434 -6.91 11.13 -15.08
C GLU A 434 -6.67 10.22 -13.88
N ASN A 435 -6.19 10.75 -12.75
CA ASN A 435 -6.07 10.00 -11.51
C ASN A 435 -7.44 9.50 -11.00
N LEU A 436 -8.47 10.34 -11.00
CA LEU A 436 -9.82 9.92 -10.60
C LEU A 436 -10.36 8.81 -11.52
N LEU A 437 -10.13 8.92 -12.82
CA LEU A 437 -10.49 7.88 -13.80
C LEU A 437 -9.65 6.60 -13.58
N GLY A 438 -8.41 6.72 -13.09
CA GLY A 438 -7.54 5.60 -12.76
C GLY A 438 -8.05 4.70 -11.64
N ILE A 439 -9.03 5.16 -10.85
CA ILE A 439 -9.66 4.33 -9.82
C ILE A 439 -10.36 3.13 -10.44
N SER A 440 -11.05 3.27 -11.57
CA SER A 440 -11.87 2.18 -12.13
C SER A 440 -11.84 2.03 -13.66
N THR A 441 -11.35 3.03 -14.40
CA THR A 441 -11.49 3.07 -15.87
C THR A 441 -10.18 3.17 -16.61
N ARG A 442 -9.29 4.06 -16.19
CA ARG A 442 -7.98 4.23 -16.83
C ARG A 442 -6.97 3.24 -16.30
N SER A 443 -6.31 2.55 -17.22
CA SER A 443 -5.19 1.69 -16.85
C SER A 443 -4.00 2.53 -16.39
N SER A 444 -3.40 2.12 -15.28
CA SER A 444 -2.09 2.63 -14.87
C SER A 444 -1.04 2.25 -15.91
N GLN A 445 -0.02 3.08 -16.03
CA GLN A 445 1.16 2.75 -16.82
C GLN A 445 2.39 2.56 -15.92
N ASP A 446 2.15 2.61 -14.63
CA ASP A 446 3.16 2.65 -13.60
C ASP A 446 3.51 1.24 -13.10
N ILE A 447 4.79 0.99 -12.96
CA ILE A 447 5.36 -0.23 -12.36
C ILE A 447 4.71 -1.52 -12.94
N MET A 448 4.57 -1.58 -14.26
CA MET A 448 4.04 -2.75 -14.97
C MET A 448 2.62 -3.17 -14.57
N TYR A 449 1.82 -2.31 -13.94
CA TYR A 449 0.42 -2.58 -13.62
C TYR A 449 -0.51 -1.88 -14.62
N TYR A 450 -0.94 -2.60 -15.65
CA TYR A 450 -1.75 -2.08 -16.75
C TYR A 450 -3.25 -2.28 -16.52
N ALA A 451 -3.70 -1.86 -15.35
CA ALA A 451 -5.10 -1.94 -14.98
C ALA A 451 -5.48 -0.75 -14.10
N PRO A 452 -6.77 -0.45 -13.95
CA PRO A 452 -7.22 0.50 -12.94
C PRO A 452 -6.96 -0.03 -11.52
N LEU A 453 -6.99 0.87 -10.54
CA LEU A 453 -6.78 0.50 -9.13
C LEU A 453 -7.76 -0.58 -8.66
N LEU A 454 -9.03 -0.45 -9.03
CA LEU A 454 -10.12 -1.29 -8.58
C LEU A 454 -10.94 -1.83 -9.77
N LEU A 455 -11.46 -3.02 -9.60
CA LEU A 455 -12.49 -3.54 -10.49
C LEU A 455 -13.82 -2.77 -10.25
N VAL A 456 -14.73 -2.81 -11.23
CA VAL A 456 -15.96 -1.99 -11.23
C VAL A 456 -16.77 -2.11 -9.96
N ALA A 457 -16.98 -3.32 -9.46
CA ALA A 457 -17.77 -3.54 -8.25
C ALA A 457 -17.09 -3.00 -6.97
N GLU A 458 -15.77 -3.08 -6.91
CA GLU A 458 -14.98 -2.50 -5.80
C GLU A 458 -15.02 -0.98 -5.84
N ALA A 459 -14.89 -0.39 -7.04
CA ALA A 459 -14.99 1.05 -7.24
C ALA A 459 -16.39 1.57 -6.91
N ALA A 460 -17.43 0.82 -7.26
CA ALA A 460 -18.80 1.14 -6.87
C ALA A 460 -18.97 1.17 -5.34
N LEU A 461 -18.40 0.20 -4.63
CA LEU A 461 -18.39 0.20 -3.15
C LEU A 461 -17.55 1.35 -2.58
N LEU A 462 -16.42 1.69 -3.22
CA LEU A 462 -15.60 2.84 -2.81
C LEU A 462 -16.40 4.15 -2.87
N VAL A 463 -17.13 4.41 -3.95
CA VAL A 463 -17.98 5.62 -4.10
C VAL A 463 -18.98 5.73 -2.95
N LEU A 464 -19.69 4.65 -2.65
CA LEU A 464 -20.66 4.63 -1.54
C LEU A 464 -19.97 4.82 -0.17
N GLY A 465 -18.80 4.23 0.01
CA GLY A 465 -18.01 4.38 1.23
C GLY A 465 -17.48 5.79 1.43
N VAL A 466 -16.99 6.42 0.36
CA VAL A 466 -16.57 7.83 0.38
C VAL A 466 -17.74 8.73 0.73
N ALA A 467 -18.92 8.52 0.15
CA ALA A 467 -20.14 9.26 0.50
C ALA A 467 -20.47 9.16 2.00
N LEU A 468 -20.35 7.97 2.59
CA LEU A 468 -20.54 7.77 4.03
C LEU A 468 -19.47 8.44 4.89
N LEU A 469 -18.20 8.42 4.45
CA LEU A 469 -17.11 9.12 5.13
C LEU A 469 -17.31 10.63 5.09
N VAL A 470 -17.68 11.18 3.93
CA VAL A 470 -17.97 12.61 3.75
C VAL A 470 -19.17 13.01 4.61
N TRP A 471 -20.26 12.23 4.63
CA TRP A 471 -21.40 12.50 5.52
C TRP A 471 -21.00 12.51 6.99
N ARG A 472 -20.04 11.66 7.37
CA ARG A 472 -19.53 11.52 8.73
C ARG A 472 -18.22 12.27 8.97
N TRP A 473 -17.88 13.27 8.18
CA TRP A 473 -16.60 14.00 8.26
C TRP A 473 -16.31 14.58 9.66
N ARG A 474 -17.34 14.87 10.44
CA ARG A 474 -17.18 15.30 11.85
C ARG A 474 -16.73 14.17 12.78
N HIS A 475 -16.81 12.91 12.36
CA HIS A 475 -16.25 11.81 13.15
C HIS A 475 -14.74 11.71 12.91
N PRO A 476 -13.88 11.83 13.95
CA PRO A 476 -12.42 11.90 13.78
C PRO A 476 -11.81 10.79 12.94
N ALA A 477 -12.26 9.54 13.10
CA ALA A 477 -11.75 8.44 12.27
C ALA A 477 -12.16 8.57 10.79
N ALA A 478 -13.34 9.10 10.49
CA ALA A 478 -13.76 9.36 9.11
C ALA A 478 -12.93 10.50 8.50
N PHE A 479 -12.70 11.56 9.25
CA PHE A 479 -11.87 12.67 8.80
C PHE A 479 -10.41 12.25 8.55
N LEU A 480 -9.82 11.47 9.45
CA LEU A 480 -8.45 10.97 9.29
C LEU A 480 -8.30 10.14 8.00
N LEU A 481 -9.26 9.25 7.72
CA LEU A 481 -9.28 8.46 6.49
C LEU A 481 -9.45 9.35 5.26
N LEU A 482 -10.40 10.30 5.27
CA LEU A 482 -10.60 11.24 4.16
C LEU A 482 -9.36 12.10 3.92
N LEU A 483 -8.77 12.65 4.98
CA LEU A 483 -7.57 13.48 4.87
C LEU A 483 -6.40 12.70 4.28
N SER A 484 -6.23 11.43 4.68
CA SER A 484 -5.19 10.57 4.12
C SER A 484 -5.43 10.26 2.64
N GLY A 485 -6.66 9.93 2.24
CA GLY A 485 -7.01 9.66 0.85
C GLY A 485 -6.85 10.88 -0.05
N LEU A 486 -7.38 12.03 0.36
CA LEU A 486 -7.27 13.29 -0.36
C LEU A 486 -5.82 13.79 -0.41
N GLY A 487 -5.09 13.72 0.72
CA GLY A 487 -3.69 14.13 0.77
C GLY A 487 -2.81 13.33 -0.19
N VAL A 488 -3.01 12.02 -0.27
CA VAL A 488 -2.28 11.17 -1.22
C VAL A 488 -2.68 11.46 -2.66
N LEU A 489 -3.97 11.66 -2.95
CA LEU A 489 -4.43 11.99 -4.31
C LEU A 489 -3.87 13.34 -4.77
N LEU A 490 -3.90 14.36 -3.91
CA LEU A 490 -3.44 15.70 -4.25
C LEU A 490 -1.91 15.76 -4.32
N VAL A 491 -1.20 15.25 -3.33
CA VAL A 491 0.26 15.37 -3.26
C VAL A 491 0.91 14.26 -4.09
N GLY A 492 0.71 12.98 -3.72
CA GLY A 492 1.37 11.85 -4.35
C GLY A 492 0.89 11.58 -5.77
N GLY A 493 -0.40 11.79 -6.06
CA GLY A 493 -1.00 11.52 -7.37
C GLY A 493 -0.99 12.71 -8.33
N THR A 494 -0.86 13.95 -7.84
CA THR A 494 -1.05 15.15 -8.68
C THR A 494 0.11 16.12 -8.63
N LEU A 495 0.61 16.46 -7.44
CA LEU A 495 1.69 17.44 -7.29
C LEU A 495 3.08 16.83 -7.48
N VAL A 496 3.30 15.60 -6.97
CA VAL A 496 4.61 14.92 -7.02
C VAL A 496 4.56 13.86 -8.10
N LEU A 497 4.81 14.26 -9.34
CA LEU A 497 4.84 13.38 -10.51
C LEU A 497 6.11 13.60 -11.30
N TYR A 498 6.63 12.51 -11.87
CA TYR A 498 7.76 12.59 -12.78
C TYR A 498 7.39 13.47 -14.01
N PRO A 499 8.27 14.39 -14.48
CA PRO A 499 7.93 15.36 -15.51
C PRO A 499 7.30 14.81 -16.80
N ASN A 500 7.58 13.56 -17.16
CA ASN A 500 7.05 12.89 -18.35
C ASN A 500 6.15 11.71 -18.03
N SER A 501 5.72 11.56 -16.78
CA SER A 501 4.85 10.46 -16.41
C SER A 501 3.41 10.71 -16.84
N SER A 502 2.73 9.62 -17.12
CA SER A 502 1.32 9.65 -17.52
C SER A 502 0.47 9.14 -16.37
N PRO A 503 -0.35 10.00 -15.76
CA PRO A 503 -1.30 9.56 -14.76
C PRO A 503 -2.29 8.54 -15.36
N PRO A 504 -2.83 7.63 -14.55
CA PRO A 504 -2.64 7.48 -13.10
C PRO A 504 -1.36 6.73 -12.72
N MET A 505 -0.64 7.25 -11.70
CA MET A 505 0.54 6.59 -11.13
C MET A 505 0.20 5.89 -9.82
N LEU A 506 -0.32 4.68 -9.90
CA LEU A 506 -0.88 3.96 -8.76
C LEU A 506 0.16 3.57 -7.69
N ALA A 507 1.44 3.46 -8.05
CA ALA A 507 2.50 3.24 -7.07
C ALA A 507 2.59 4.36 -6.02
N HIS A 508 2.32 5.59 -6.44
CA HIS A 508 2.28 6.75 -5.54
C HIS A 508 1.03 6.76 -4.64
N TRP A 509 0.03 5.90 -4.94
CA TRP A 509 -1.21 5.82 -4.16
C TRP A 509 -1.18 4.73 -3.09
N THR A 510 -0.11 3.95 -3.00
CA THR A 510 -0.01 2.92 -1.96
C THR A 510 -0.27 3.45 -0.55
N PRO A 511 0.12 4.69 -0.16
CA PRO A 511 -0.22 5.23 1.15
C PRO A 511 -1.73 5.43 1.37
N ALA A 512 -2.54 5.56 0.29
CA ALA A 512 -4.00 5.67 0.38
C ALA A 512 -4.73 4.32 0.54
N PHE A 513 -4.06 3.18 0.41
CA PHE A 513 -4.71 1.87 0.49
C PHE A 513 -5.53 1.66 1.77
N PRO A 514 -5.09 2.09 2.97
CA PRO A 514 -5.92 2.01 4.16
C PRO A 514 -7.25 2.76 4.04
N PHE A 515 -7.26 3.93 3.38
CA PHE A 515 -8.49 4.68 3.09
C PHE A 515 -9.37 3.94 2.08
N VAL A 516 -8.80 3.51 0.95
CA VAL A 516 -9.53 2.87 -0.15
C VAL A 516 -10.29 1.63 0.33
N TYR A 517 -9.58 0.69 0.95
CA TYR A 517 -10.19 -0.57 1.39
C TYR A 517 -11.07 -0.41 2.63
N ALA A 518 -10.80 0.56 3.50
CA ALA A 518 -11.73 0.89 4.58
C ALA A 518 -13.05 1.43 4.01
N ALA A 519 -12.99 2.37 3.06
CA ALA A 519 -14.17 2.91 2.41
C ALA A 519 -15.00 1.81 1.71
N ILE A 520 -14.37 0.85 1.01
CA ILE A 520 -15.05 -0.30 0.40
C ILE A 520 -15.80 -1.14 1.45
N GLY A 521 -15.24 -1.31 2.64
CA GLY A 521 -15.88 -2.09 3.71
C GLY A 521 -17.09 -1.43 4.36
N LEU A 522 -17.15 -0.08 4.38
CA LEU A 522 -18.19 0.67 5.12
C LEU A 522 -19.61 0.39 4.63
N PRO A 523 -19.94 0.44 3.32
CA PRO A 523 -21.30 0.19 2.84
C PRO A 523 -21.75 -1.25 3.13
N VAL A 524 -20.85 -2.23 3.04
CA VAL A 524 -21.15 -3.63 3.40
C VAL A 524 -21.51 -3.74 4.87
N GLY A 525 -20.75 -3.10 5.76
CA GLY A 525 -21.04 -3.06 7.18
C GLY A 525 -22.36 -2.37 7.50
N ALA A 526 -22.67 -1.29 6.79
CA ALA A 526 -23.92 -0.55 6.92
C ALA A 526 -25.12 -1.39 6.44
N TRP A 527 -24.99 -2.05 5.29
CA TRP A 527 -26.01 -2.95 4.76
C TRP A 527 -26.31 -4.13 5.69
N VAL A 528 -25.27 -4.80 6.19
CA VAL A 528 -25.39 -5.90 7.17
C VAL A 528 -26.10 -5.44 8.43
N SER A 529 -25.78 -4.25 8.93
CA SER A 529 -26.41 -3.68 10.12
C SER A 529 -27.90 -3.40 9.89
N SER A 530 -28.28 -2.91 8.71
CA SER A 530 -29.65 -2.65 8.31
C SER A 530 -30.43 -3.96 8.11
N ALA A 531 -29.86 -4.92 7.40
CA ALA A 531 -30.48 -6.21 7.14
C ALA A 531 -30.76 -6.99 8.44
N ARG A 532 -29.82 -7.00 9.39
CA ARG A 532 -30.03 -7.66 10.69
C ARG A 532 -31.15 -7.05 11.52
N ARG A 533 -31.45 -5.76 11.35
CA ARG A 533 -32.55 -5.07 12.03
C ARG A 533 -33.89 -5.34 11.35
N SER A 534 -33.90 -5.45 10.03
CA SER A 534 -35.09 -5.52 9.20
C SER A 534 -35.60 -6.93 8.94
N LEU A 535 -34.69 -7.92 8.83
CA LEU A 535 -35.05 -9.28 8.45
C LEU A 535 -35.63 -10.06 9.64
N PRO A 536 -36.71 -10.83 9.43
CA PRO A 536 -37.22 -11.79 10.41
C PRO A 536 -36.14 -12.80 10.83
N GLY A 537 -36.26 -13.35 12.04
CA GLY A 537 -35.25 -14.23 12.63
C GLY A 537 -34.80 -15.39 11.74
N ARG A 538 -35.74 -16.04 11.05
CA ARG A 538 -35.47 -17.15 10.09
C ARG A 538 -34.64 -16.78 8.87
N TRP A 539 -34.59 -15.49 8.48
CA TRP A 539 -33.85 -15.01 7.31
C TRP A 539 -32.51 -14.33 7.64
N LYS A 540 -32.18 -14.17 8.93
CA LYS A 540 -30.95 -13.47 9.36
C LYS A 540 -29.67 -14.15 8.87
N TRP A 541 -29.69 -15.46 8.63
CA TRP A 541 -28.56 -16.20 8.08
C TRP A 541 -28.25 -15.86 6.63
N MET A 542 -29.23 -15.38 5.87
CA MET A 542 -29.01 -14.96 4.47
C MET A 542 -28.03 -13.80 4.35
N THR A 543 -28.03 -12.89 5.33
CA THR A 543 -27.13 -11.72 5.30
C THR A 543 -25.67 -12.12 5.24
N PRO A 544 -25.11 -12.93 6.18
CA PRO A 544 -23.73 -13.36 6.08
C PRO A 544 -23.47 -14.25 4.85
N ALA A 545 -24.44 -15.04 4.40
CA ALA A 545 -24.30 -15.87 3.20
C ALA A 545 -24.16 -15.02 1.92
N LEU A 546 -24.97 -13.98 1.76
CA LEU A 546 -24.88 -13.06 0.62
C LEU A 546 -23.58 -12.26 0.64
N VAL A 547 -23.13 -11.80 1.81
CA VAL A 547 -21.82 -11.14 1.94
C VAL A 547 -20.69 -12.09 1.57
N ALA A 548 -20.72 -13.32 2.07
CA ALA A 548 -19.72 -14.33 1.75
C ALA A 548 -19.69 -14.64 0.24
N LEU A 549 -20.85 -14.81 -0.39
CA LEU A 549 -20.97 -15.02 -1.83
C LEU A 549 -20.40 -13.83 -2.61
N GLY A 550 -20.75 -12.60 -2.25
CA GLY A 550 -20.22 -11.39 -2.88
C GLY A 550 -18.70 -11.28 -2.74
N LEU A 551 -18.17 -11.55 -1.54
CA LEU A 551 -16.71 -11.54 -1.31
C LEU A 551 -16.00 -12.67 -2.06
N MET A 552 -16.59 -13.86 -2.15
CA MET A 552 -16.03 -14.97 -2.98
C MET A 552 -16.03 -14.61 -4.46
N THR A 553 -17.09 -13.98 -4.97
CA THR A 553 -17.14 -13.49 -6.36
C THR A 553 -16.06 -12.44 -6.62
N LEU A 554 -15.90 -11.46 -5.72
CA LEU A 554 -14.84 -10.45 -5.82
C LEU A 554 -13.43 -11.09 -5.74
N ALA A 555 -13.24 -12.06 -4.84
CA ALA A 555 -11.98 -12.78 -4.73
C ALA A 555 -11.67 -13.54 -6.02
N TYR A 556 -12.64 -14.32 -6.54
CA TYR A 556 -12.49 -15.02 -7.79
C TYR A 556 -12.15 -14.09 -8.96
N THR A 557 -12.88 -12.98 -9.11
CA THR A 557 -12.65 -12.03 -10.21
C THR A 557 -11.26 -11.38 -10.13
N ASN A 558 -10.79 -10.99 -8.94
CA ASN A 558 -9.47 -10.41 -8.75
C ASN A 558 -8.33 -11.42 -8.98
N ILE A 559 -8.45 -12.60 -8.39
CA ILE A 559 -7.45 -13.68 -8.52
C ILE A 559 -7.38 -14.16 -9.97
N HIS A 560 -8.52 -14.40 -10.61
CA HIS A 560 -8.58 -14.79 -12.01
C HIS A 560 -8.05 -13.68 -12.92
N PHE A 561 -8.40 -12.40 -12.63
CA PHE A 561 -7.86 -11.28 -13.37
C PHE A 561 -6.35 -11.22 -13.26
N TYR A 562 -5.80 -11.25 -12.05
CA TYR A 562 -4.36 -11.04 -11.83
C TYR A 562 -3.51 -12.22 -12.29
N PHE A 563 -3.84 -13.43 -11.87
CA PHE A 563 -3.02 -14.62 -12.13
C PHE A 563 -3.30 -15.30 -13.47
N TYR A 564 -4.41 -14.98 -14.13
CA TYR A 564 -4.79 -15.57 -15.40
C TYR A 564 -4.79 -14.57 -16.55
N LYS A 565 -5.70 -13.58 -16.52
CA LYS A 565 -5.83 -12.62 -17.63
C LYS A 565 -4.61 -11.71 -17.73
N TYR A 566 -4.23 -11.11 -16.62
CA TYR A 566 -3.12 -10.17 -16.55
C TYR A 566 -1.78 -10.88 -16.83
N TYR A 567 -1.54 -12.03 -16.20
CA TYR A 567 -0.32 -12.81 -16.41
C TYR A 567 -0.17 -13.32 -17.83
N ALA A 568 -1.25 -13.88 -18.42
CA ALA A 568 -1.21 -14.46 -19.76
C ALA A 568 -1.08 -13.39 -20.86
N ASN A 569 -1.65 -12.21 -20.67
CA ASN A 569 -1.64 -11.15 -21.69
C ASN A 569 -1.67 -9.74 -21.06
N PRO A 570 -0.60 -9.33 -20.35
CA PRO A 570 -0.54 -7.99 -19.77
C PRO A 570 -0.66 -6.90 -20.84
N GLU A 571 -0.23 -7.18 -22.07
CA GLU A 571 -0.22 -6.20 -23.15
C GLU A 571 -1.59 -5.86 -23.73
N SER A 572 -2.56 -6.80 -23.71
CA SER A 572 -3.93 -6.51 -24.16
C SER A 572 -4.63 -5.47 -23.28
N LEU A 573 -4.13 -5.25 -22.08
CA LEU A 573 -4.66 -4.29 -21.11
C LEU A 573 -4.04 -2.89 -21.23
N ARG A 574 -3.11 -2.74 -22.17
CA ARG A 574 -2.37 -1.49 -22.37
C ARG A 574 -3.13 -0.44 -23.12
N ASN A 575 -2.81 0.83 -22.81
CA ASN A 575 -3.12 1.95 -23.66
C ASN A 575 -2.16 1.96 -24.88
N GLU A 576 -2.70 2.10 -26.09
CA GLU A 576 -1.95 2.17 -27.37
C GLU A 576 -0.75 3.14 -27.32
N ARG A 577 -0.92 4.27 -26.62
CA ARG A 577 0.11 5.31 -26.49
C ARG A 577 1.44 4.82 -25.88
N TYR A 578 1.41 3.72 -25.12
CA TYR A 578 2.58 3.21 -24.37
C TYR A 578 3.01 1.80 -24.78
N LYS A 579 2.41 1.24 -25.84
CA LYS A 579 2.73 -0.12 -26.30
C LYS A 579 4.22 -0.32 -26.59
N ALA A 580 4.88 0.66 -27.21
CA ALA A 580 6.28 0.53 -27.63
C ALA A 580 7.26 0.42 -26.43
N ALA A 581 7.12 1.28 -25.42
CA ALA A 581 8.03 1.28 -24.27
C ALA A 581 7.96 0.00 -23.42
N GLN A 582 6.84 -0.66 -23.49
CA GLN A 582 6.57 -1.84 -22.66
C GLN A 582 6.93 -3.14 -23.35
N THR A 583 6.86 -3.20 -24.65
CA THR A 583 7.46 -4.28 -25.43
C THR A 583 8.96 -4.41 -25.10
N LEU A 584 9.61 -3.28 -24.84
CA LEU A 584 11.01 -3.23 -24.40
C LEU A 584 11.26 -4.09 -23.16
N TYR A 585 10.55 -3.88 -22.07
CA TYR A 585 10.77 -4.63 -20.81
C TYR A 585 10.40 -6.11 -20.90
N GLU A 586 9.40 -6.45 -21.71
CA GLU A 586 9.05 -7.85 -21.96
C GLU A 586 10.19 -8.56 -22.67
N VAL A 587 10.73 -7.96 -23.73
CA VAL A 587 11.82 -8.55 -24.50
C VAL A 587 13.10 -8.63 -23.65
N GLN A 588 13.43 -7.59 -22.88
CA GLN A 588 14.56 -7.63 -21.95
C GLN A 588 14.39 -8.73 -20.90
N THR A 589 13.19 -8.91 -20.36
CA THR A 589 12.90 -10.00 -19.41
C THR A 589 13.12 -11.36 -20.04
N ILE A 590 12.57 -11.57 -21.26
CA ILE A 590 12.70 -12.85 -21.99
C ILE A 590 14.15 -13.13 -22.31
N GLN A 591 14.86 -12.15 -22.88
CA GLN A 591 16.28 -12.26 -23.20
C GLN A 591 17.11 -12.60 -21.96
N SER A 592 16.94 -11.85 -20.87
CA SER A 592 17.72 -12.07 -19.66
C SER A 592 17.42 -13.42 -19.00
N ARG A 593 16.17 -13.86 -19.00
CA ARG A 593 15.79 -15.20 -18.52
C ARG A 593 16.37 -16.30 -19.40
N TYR A 594 16.36 -16.11 -20.73
CA TYR A 594 16.98 -17.05 -21.65
C TYR A 594 18.49 -17.16 -21.41
N MET A 595 19.18 -16.02 -21.34
CA MET A 595 20.62 -15.98 -21.04
C MET A 595 20.92 -16.68 -19.70
N ALA A 596 20.18 -16.34 -18.64
CA ALA A 596 20.33 -16.98 -17.33
C ALA A 596 20.11 -18.51 -17.38
N SER A 597 19.23 -18.99 -18.26
CA SER A 597 18.97 -20.44 -18.42
C SER A 597 20.12 -21.21 -19.07
N LEU A 598 20.97 -20.55 -19.84
CA LEU A 598 22.16 -21.12 -20.45
C LEU A 598 23.28 -21.35 -19.42
N GLY A 599 23.31 -20.53 -18.35
CA GLY A 599 24.30 -20.61 -17.29
C GLY A 599 25.71 -20.10 -17.71
N PRO A 600 26.68 -20.13 -16.80
CA PRO A 600 28.02 -19.53 -17.00
C PRO A 600 28.90 -20.30 -18.01
N GLY A 601 28.48 -21.47 -18.44
CA GLY A 601 29.18 -22.29 -19.46
C GLY A 601 29.06 -21.75 -20.88
N TYR A 602 28.23 -20.72 -21.10
CA TYR A 602 28.06 -20.09 -22.40
C TYR A 602 28.47 -18.63 -22.37
N GLU A 603 29.14 -18.23 -23.44
CA GLU A 603 29.32 -16.83 -23.82
C GLU A 603 28.17 -16.42 -24.74
N VAL A 604 27.47 -15.32 -24.41
CA VAL A 604 26.31 -14.87 -25.19
C VAL A 604 26.72 -13.72 -26.12
N ILE A 605 26.39 -13.88 -27.40
CA ILE A 605 26.72 -12.92 -28.44
C ILE A 605 25.42 -12.44 -29.09
N SER A 606 25.15 -11.14 -29.00
CA SER A 606 24.06 -10.55 -29.77
C SER A 606 24.59 -10.09 -31.14
N ALA A 607 23.96 -10.63 -32.17
CA ALA A 607 24.29 -10.27 -33.54
C ALA A 607 23.42 -9.09 -34.01
N GLY A 608 24.11 -7.99 -34.29
CA GLY A 608 23.48 -6.73 -34.67
C GLY A 608 23.13 -5.85 -33.48
N ARG A 609 22.75 -4.60 -33.74
CA ARG A 609 22.27 -3.71 -32.68
C ARG A 609 21.03 -4.32 -32.07
N SER A 610 21.19 -4.87 -30.86
CA SER A 610 20.03 -5.17 -30.06
C SER A 610 19.22 -3.88 -29.91
N PRO A 611 17.91 -3.88 -30.18
CA PRO A 611 17.08 -2.74 -29.87
C PRO A 611 17.10 -2.43 -28.34
N TYR A 612 17.77 -3.28 -27.56
CA TYR A 612 17.81 -3.24 -26.12
C TYR A 612 19.24 -3.27 -25.61
N PRO A 613 19.70 -2.27 -24.86
CA PRO A 613 21.07 -2.24 -24.34
C PRO A 613 21.30 -3.43 -23.39
N TYR A 614 22.41 -4.13 -23.58
CA TYR A 614 22.85 -5.23 -22.71
C TYR A 614 23.15 -4.81 -21.28
N ASP A 615 23.45 -3.52 -21.09
CA ASP A 615 23.64 -2.91 -19.78
C ASP A 615 22.35 -2.74 -18.99
N ALA A 616 21.21 -3.17 -19.55
CA ALA A 616 19.94 -3.09 -18.82
C ALA A 616 20.10 -3.79 -17.47
N ASP A 617 19.67 -3.12 -16.44
CA ASP A 617 19.79 -3.60 -15.06
C ASP A 617 19.16 -4.99 -14.87
N ILE A 618 18.13 -5.31 -15.66
CA ILE A 618 17.49 -6.63 -15.67
C ILE A 618 18.50 -7.71 -16.08
N THR A 619 19.25 -7.49 -17.18
CA THR A 619 20.26 -8.43 -17.64
C THR A 619 21.39 -8.54 -16.63
N ARG A 620 21.92 -7.42 -16.17
CA ARG A 620 23.00 -7.37 -15.19
C ARG A 620 22.66 -8.14 -13.91
N TYR A 621 21.42 -8.05 -13.44
CA TYR A 621 20.99 -8.73 -12.22
C TYR A 621 20.77 -10.23 -12.43
N LEU A 622 20.09 -10.64 -13.52
CA LEU A 622 19.74 -12.04 -13.75
C LEU A 622 20.90 -12.88 -14.27
N VAL A 623 21.86 -12.26 -14.94
CA VAL A 623 22.95 -12.93 -15.67
C VAL A 623 24.32 -12.64 -15.01
N SER A 624 24.30 -12.34 -13.71
CA SER A 624 25.52 -12.04 -12.95
C SER A 624 26.56 -13.15 -13.11
N GLY A 625 27.80 -12.77 -13.52
CA GLY A 625 28.91 -13.68 -13.74
C GLY A 625 28.95 -14.38 -15.10
N GLN A 626 27.99 -14.18 -16.00
CA GLN A 626 28.04 -14.65 -17.38
C GLN A 626 28.67 -13.61 -18.31
N GLN A 627 29.52 -14.04 -19.22
CA GLN A 627 30.08 -13.16 -20.23
C GLN A 627 29.07 -12.97 -21.37
N TYR A 628 28.94 -11.73 -21.83
CA TYR A 628 28.12 -11.39 -22.99
C TYR A 628 28.77 -10.26 -23.80
N LEU A 629 28.62 -10.35 -25.12
CA LEU A 629 29.17 -9.42 -26.08
C LEU A 629 28.06 -8.95 -27.04
N THR A 630 28.07 -7.68 -27.36
CA THR A 630 27.24 -7.16 -28.46
C THR A 630 28.13 -6.85 -29.65
N ILE A 631 27.85 -7.50 -30.74
CA ILE A 631 28.47 -7.23 -32.04
C ILE A 631 27.56 -6.21 -32.75
N GLY A 632 28.01 -4.94 -32.77
CA GLY A 632 27.21 -3.82 -33.28
C GLY A 632 27.03 -3.84 -34.79
N ASP A 633 28.08 -4.17 -35.52
CA ASP A 633 28.05 -4.42 -36.96
C ASP A 633 28.01 -5.94 -37.21
N PRO A 634 26.92 -6.47 -37.75
CA PRO A 634 26.82 -7.90 -38.03
C PRO A 634 27.89 -8.43 -38.94
N GLN A 635 28.57 -7.59 -39.72
CA GLN A 635 29.73 -7.99 -40.53
C GLN A 635 30.93 -8.44 -39.68
N GLU A 636 31.05 -7.97 -38.44
CA GLU A 636 32.07 -8.44 -37.51
C GLU A 636 31.89 -9.93 -37.14
N LEU A 637 30.72 -10.52 -37.35
CA LEU A 637 30.49 -11.94 -37.19
C LEU A 637 31.39 -12.79 -38.15
N PHE A 638 31.74 -12.25 -39.32
CA PHE A 638 32.63 -12.94 -40.26
C PHE A 638 34.05 -13.08 -39.71
N THR A 639 34.47 -12.18 -38.84
CA THR A 639 35.82 -12.17 -38.27
C THR A 639 35.85 -12.58 -36.80
N PHE A 640 34.69 -12.68 -36.14
CA PHE A 640 34.59 -13.01 -34.72
C PHE A 640 35.26 -14.35 -34.42
N GLN A 641 36.13 -14.37 -33.42
CA GLN A 641 36.74 -15.59 -32.90
C GLN A 641 36.42 -15.73 -31.43
N ALA A 642 35.94 -16.89 -31.04
CA ALA A 642 35.69 -17.20 -29.61
C ALA A 642 37.06 -17.20 -28.88
N VAL A 643 37.11 -16.47 -27.79
CA VAL A 643 38.33 -16.32 -26.98
C VAL A 643 38.45 -17.43 -25.92
N ASN A 644 37.37 -18.12 -25.61
CA ASN A 644 37.25 -19.07 -24.49
C ASN A 644 36.78 -20.45 -24.95
N GLU A 645 37.12 -21.51 -24.19
CA GLU A 645 36.60 -22.89 -24.33
C GLU A 645 35.12 -23.05 -23.93
N LYS A 646 34.38 -21.93 -23.83
CA LYS A 646 32.96 -21.94 -23.51
C LYS A 646 32.11 -22.23 -24.74
N GLY A 647 30.88 -22.71 -24.50
CA GLY A 647 29.86 -22.72 -25.53
C GLY A 647 29.49 -21.31 -25.97
N LEU A 648 29.06 -21.17 -27.23
CA LEU A 648 28.60 -19.89 -27.77
C LEU A 648 27.10 -19.88 -27.95
N ALA A 649 26.47 -18.78 -27.58
CA ALA A 649 25.05 -18.57 -27.78
C ALA A 649 24.83 -17.27 -28.56
N PHE A 650 24.50 -17.40 -29.82
CA PHE A 650 24.19 -16.23 -30.67
C PHE A 650 22.72 -15.93 -30.60
N LEU A 651 22.35 -14.64 -30.44
CA LEU A 651 20.99 -14.14 -30.43
C LEU A 651 20.77 -13.22 -31.61
N PHE A 652 19.70 -13.45 -32.38
CA PHE A 652 19.33 -12.67 -33.57
C PHE A 652 17.95 -12.07 -33.36
N PHE A 653 17.90 -10.76 -33.10
CA PHE A 653 16.65 -10.01 -32.98
C PHE A 653 16.03 -9.72 -34.36
N PRO A 654 14.73 -9.38 -34.42
CA PRO A 654 14.07 -9.05 -35.66
C PRO A 654 14.82 -8.00 -36.48
N GLY A 655 15.04 -8.30 -37.76
CA GLY A 655 15.84 -7.50 -38.69
C GLY A 655 17.30 -7.96 -38.84
N ASN A 656 17.76 -8.92 -38.01
CA ASN A 656 19.11 -9.48 -38.08
C ASN A 656 19.13 -11.00 -38.36
N GLU A 657 18.01 -11.59 -38.76
CA GLU A 657 17.85 -13.03 -38.96
C GLU A 657 18.75 -13.57 -40.08
N GLN A 658 19.03 -12.76 -41.08
CA GLN A 658 19.93 -13.13 -42.17
C GLN A 658 21.35 -13.52 -41.71
N TYR A 659 21.80 -13.03 -40.58
CA TYR A 659 23.12 -13.39 -40.01
C TYR A 659 23.16 -14.75 -39.34
N LEU A 660 21.99 -15.39 -39.14
CA LEU A 660 21.90 -16.75 -38.64
C LEU A 660 22.63 -17.74 -39.59
N ASP A 661 22.51 -17.55 -40.90
CA ASP A 661 23.11 -18.42 -41.88
C ASP A 661 24.64 -18.25 -41.90
N VAL A 662 25.15 -17.04 -41.73
CA VAL A 662 26.60 -16.76 -41.55
C VAL A 662 27.18 -17.51 -40.36
N VAL A 663 26.45 -17.51 -39.24
CA VAL A 663 26.89 -18.21 -38.02
C VAL A 663 26.79 -19.72 -38.19
N ARG A 664 25.78 -20.23 -38.91
CA ARG A 664 25.65 -21.66 -39.24
C ARG A 664 26.79 -22.19 -40.10
N GLU A 665 27.21 -21.44 -41.11
CA GLU A 665 28.35 -21.80 -41.95
C GLU A 665 29.65 -21.86 -41.14
N ARG A 666 29.85 -20.92 -40.23
CA ARG A 666 31.08 -20.80 -39.45
C ARG A 666 31.17 -21.81 -38.29
N TYR A 667 30.05 -22.14 -37.69
CA TYR A 667 29.95 -23.07 -36.56
C TYR A 667 28.98 -24.22 -36.91
N PRO A 668 29.35 -25.09 -37.85
CA PRO A 668 28.51 -26.23 -38.27
C PRO A 668 28.35 -27.18 -37.10
N GLY A 669 27.12 -27.59 -36.85
CA GLY A 669 26.77 -28.50 -35.73
C GLY A 669 26.11 -27.81 -34.53
N GLY A 670 25.98 -26.51 -34.57
CA GLY A 670 25.15 -25.78 -33.56
C GLY A 670 23.68 -26.04 -33.75
N LYS A 671 22.89 -25.74 -32.71
CA LYS A 671 21.45 -25.96 -32.67
C LYS A 671 20.73 -24.60 -32.76
N ALA A 672 19.94 -24.41 -33.83
CA ALA A 672 19.04 -23.28 -33.95
C ALA A 672 17.81 -23.45 -33.06
N GLY A 673 17.35 -22.39 -32.45
CA GLY A 673 16.16 -22.31 -31.63
C GLY A 673 15.40 -21.01 -31.89
N GLU A 674 14.11 -21.03 -31.62
CA GLU A 674 13.27 -19.85 -31.65
C GLU A 674 12.77 -19.58 -30.24
N VAL A 675 12.93 -18.32 -29.76
CA VAL A 675 12.45 -17.89 -28.47
C VAL A 675 11.18 -17.08 -28.65
N ARG A 676 10.14 -17.48 -27.93
CA ARG A 676 8.80 -16.89 -28.01
C ARG A 676 8.39 -16.29 -26.66
N ASN A 677 7.53 -15.27 -26.71
CA ASN A 677 6.89 -14.75 -25.50
C ASN A 677 5.78 -15.69 -25.00
N PRO A 678 5.20 -15.45 -23.82
CA PRO A 678 4.10 -16.26 -23.29
C PRO A 678 2.85 -16.35 -24.18
N ARG A 679 2.72 -15.44 -25.15
CA ARG A 679 1.64 -15.42 -26.16
C ARG A 679 1.94 -16.23 -27.41
N GLY A 680 3.12 -16.87 -27.46
CA GLY A 680 3.58 -17.61 -28.64
C GLY A 680 4.13 -16.75 -29.79
N GLN A 681 4.27 -15.43 -29.59
CA GLN A 681 4.84 -14.53 -30.59
C GLN A 681 6.36 -14.66 -30.59
N HIS A 682 6.96 -14.62 -31.78
CA HIS A 682 8.42 -14.62 -31.96
C HIS A 682 9.07 -13.40 -31.30
N VAL A 683 10.19 -13.61 -30.59
CA VAL A 683 10.98 -12.55 -29.96
C VAL A 683 12.36 -12.45 -30.57
N PHE A 684 13.09 -13.58 -30.69
CA PHE A 684 14.38 -13.67 -31.34
C PHE A 684 14.72 -15.11 -31.68
N TYR A 685 15.65 -15.33 -32.63
CA TYR A 685 16.27 -16.62 -32.86
C TYR A 685 17.54 -16.77 -32.04
N SER A 686 17.84 -17.97 -31.63
CA SER A 686 19.10 -18.34 -30.97
C SER A 686 19.84 -19.42 -31.75
N TYR A 687 21.16 -19.40 -31.69
CA TYR A 687 22.01 -20.45 -32.22
C TYR A 687 23.03 -20.87 -31.17
N LEU A 688 22.93 -22.10 -30.72
CA LEU A 688 23.76 -22.64 -29.64
C LEU A 688 24.86 -23.52 -30.20
N VAL A 689 26.10 -23.18 -29.94
CA VAL A 689 27.30 -24.00 -30.21
C VAL A 689 27.77 -24.54 -28.87
N LYS A 690 27.81 -25.87 -28.73
CA LYS A 690 28.26 -26.50 -27.48
C LYS A 690 29.75 -26.24 -27.29
N PRO A 691 30.26 -26.27 -26.03
CA PRO A 691 31.67 -26.20 -25.72
C PRO A 691 32.47 -27.31 -26.42
#